data_fe0638cc35dcd08857dd08149df49a33
#
_entry.id   fe0638cc35dcd08857dd08149df49a33
#
_cell.length_a   1.000
_cell.length_b   1.000
_cell.length_c   1.000
_cell.angle_alpha   90.00
_cell.angle_beta   90.00
_cell.angle_gamma   90.00
#
_symmetry.space_group_name_H-M   'P 1'
#
loop_
_entity.id
_entity.type
_entity.pdbx_description
1 polymer ?
#
loop_
_entity_poly.entity_id
_entity_poly.type
_entity_poly.pdbx_seq_one_letter_code
_entity_poly.pdbx_strand_id
1 'polypeptide(L)'
;MCDPRPPGHCDETRRAGFDSAARAPYAQGFVRRAAFFALPALTLLLLAGSARATPVSASGGGTRLRAIVPAGPPPVIMPLSAVKPGMVGEALTVFQGSKPEPFKVRVVSVMRNFLPKQDVILIRAEDPRVEHSGIVAGMSGSPVYIDGKLVGAVAYAWSFAKEPLGGVTPIETMLAERARPRRSGKEVLAEGWPAPNIAPGGKGGHFVDSGVPHASLAPYSDAPAALARGLGLPPTAPTMAAGEPRLLRASVPLSVSGFTARTVAELSDAFAPTGLVPLQAGGGRKIGPPAAGHVAPGSAIGVELVRGDMSTVATGTVTYVDGRSVLAFGHPLFGIGEVYLPMVDAQIHAFMPSLAQSFKMSSPLNEVGTLVQDRQSCIIGDLDARSTMLPIDVRVSGPGVEPRRFHAEVARNRRLTPMLTSLVVGNAIADAEPDVTDMVVTVTSKVGVKGHAPLELRDQIFSPEGVSGRALSMSRGLRAMGELLFNPFEPVVLDRIDVDVRVEYRRDVAEIIGVSLPGQEVHAGDTVPLRVTLRPYAGPEYVETVPVVIPRTVAGEVIKIEVASGAQVRPDVPQAESLRVYIDNMRKYYGASTIVATLQTPDAGASLRGRLIQGLPASAMDTLRPSKQTKRADSYAIADRTVFPARQLVSGKQELQVLVKSDVLGK
;
A
#
# COMPACT_ATOMS: atom_id res chain seq x y z
N MET A 1 -0.30 7.88 -61.94
CA MET A 1 -0.01 6.98 -63.05
C MET A 1 0.30 5.61 -62.49
N CYS A 2 -0.64 4.72 -62.77
CA CYS A 2 -0.54 3.26 -62.89
C CYS A 2 -0.01 2.42 -61.69
N ASP A 3 -0.95 1.92 -60.91
CA ASP A 3 -1.05 0.49 -60.49
C ASP A 3 -1.03 -0.44 -61.74
N PRO A 4 -0.64 -1.72 -61.68
CA PRO A 4 -1.48 -2.77 -61.10
C PRO A 4 -0.79 -4.02 -60.52
N ARG A 5 -1.56 -4.75 -59.70
CA ARG A 5 -1.47 -6.17 -59.25
C ARG A 5 -1.82 -7.16 -60.40
N PRO A 6 -2.03 -8.49 -60.04
CA PRO A 6 -1.19 -9.62 -59.55
C PRO A 6 -1.21 -10.76 -60.63
N PRO A 7 -1.27 -12.11 -60.48
CA PRO A 7 -1.62 -13.06 -59.41
C PRO A 7 -0.85 -14.42 -59.43
N GLY A 8 -1.28 -15.37 -58.58
CA GLY A 8 -1.35 -16.83 -58.93
C GLY A 8 -0.74 -17.80 -57.90
N HIS A 9 -1.50 -18.37 -57.12
CA HIS A 9 -2.08 -19.72 -56.96
C HIS A 9 -1.17 -20.95 -57.21
N CYS A 10 -1.40 -21.90 -56.32
CA CYS A 10 -1.49 -23.38 -56.34
C CYS A 10 -0.42 -24.01 -55.43
N ASP A 11 -0.72 -24.80 -54.53
CA ASP A 11 -1.65 -25.86 -54.15
C ASP A 11 -0.88 -27.18 -53.93
N GLU A 12 -1.39 -27.94 -52.99
CA GLU A 12 -1.37 -29.41 -52.84
C GLU A 12 -0.20 -30.13 -52.19
N THR A 13 -0.54 -30.57 -50.98
CA THR A 13 -0.54 -31.97 -50.50
C THR A 13 0.73 -32.81 -50.54
N ARG A 14 1.08 -33.37 -49.40
CA ARG A 14 1.15 -34.83 -49.20
C ARG A 14 1.12 -35.26 -47.73
N ARG A 15 0.17 -36.11 -47.46
CA ARG A 15 0.06 -36.99 -46.30
C ARG A 15 1.10 -38.11 -46.36
N ALA A 16 1.56 -38.55 -45.18
CA ALA A 16 1.84 -39.91 -44.75
C ALA A 16 2.24 -39.83 -43.27
N GLY A 17 1.65 -40.42 -42.29
CA GLY A 17 0.95 -41.70 -42.17
C GLY A 17 1.93 -42.81 -41.80
N PHE A 18 2.00 -43.13 -40.48
CA PHE A 18 2.34 -44.46 -39.90
C PHE A 18 2.20 -44.29 -38.41
N ASP A 19 1.21 -44.70 -37.78
CA ASP A 19 0.71 -46.02 -37.35
C ASP A 19 1.62 -46.73 -36.33
N SER A 20 1.08 -46.83 -35.15
CA SER A 20 0.70 -47.95 -34.30
C SER A 20 1.74 -48.69 -33.45
N ALA A 21 1.25 -48.93 -32.24
CA ALA A 21 1.44 -50.12 -31.38
C ALA A 21 2.72 -50.13 -30.51
N ALA A 22 2.68 -50.51 -29.23
CA ALA A 22 1.85 -51.37 -28.46
C ALA A 22 2.17 -51.24 -26.95
N ARG A 23 1.11 -51.25 -26.13
CA ARG A 23 0.87 -52.10 -24.95
C ARG A 23 1.98 -52.36 -23.92
N ALA A 24 1.62 -52.01 -22.73
CA ALA A 24 1.93 -52.53 -21.38
C ALA A 24 2.13 -54.08 -21.29
N PRO A 25 2.31 -54.74 -20.15
CA PRO A 25 2.40 -54.31 -18.74
C PRO A 25 3.53 -55.11 -17.98
N TYR A 26 3.84 -54.75 -16.75
CA TYR A 26 4.22 -55.74 -15.73
C TYR A 26 3.78 -55.29 -14.33
N ALA A 27 2.82 -56.05 -13.84
CA ALA A 27 2.48 -56.18 -12.42
C ALA A 27 3.17 -57.46 -11.89
N GLN A 28 3.49 -57.44 -10.62
CA GLN A 28 3.60 -58.49 -9.59
C GLN A 28 4.69 -58.06 -8.63
N GLY A 29 4.48 -57.77 -7.37
CA GLY A 29 3.82 -58.63 -6.40
C GLY A 29 4.88 -59.33 -5.55
N PHE A 30 5.14 -58.79 -4.34
CA PHE A 30 5.63 -59.65 -3.27
C PHE A 30 5.10 -59.19 -1.92
N VAL A 31 4.47 -60.16 -1.27
CA VAL A 31 3.80 -60.19 0.01
C VAL A 31 4.77 -60.70 1.09
N ARG A 32 4.52 -60.25 2.35
CA ARG A 32 4.88 -60.83 3.65
C ARG A 32 6.25 -60.50 4.26
N ARG A 33 6.31 -59.93 5.43
CA ARG A 33 6.08 -60.58 6.74
C ARG A 33 5.89 -59.59 7.89
N ALA A 34 4.82 -59.81 8.62
CA ALA A 34 4.61 -59.23 9.93
C ALA A 34 5.54 -59.88 10.96
N ALA A 35 6.07 -59.08 11.88
CA ALA A 35 6.58 -59.58 13.16
C ALA A 35 5.99 -58.74 14.29
N PHE A 36 5.13 -59.41 15.08
CA PHE A 36 4.63 -58.95 16.35
C PHE A 36 5.75 -58.88 17.38
N PHE A 37 5.91 -57.76 18.09
CA PHE A 37 6.50 -57.73 19.41
C PHE A 37 5.55 -57.04 20.37
N ALA A 38 5.20 -57.79 21.43
CA ALA A 38 4.32 -57.38 22.51
C ALA A 38 5.04 -56.44 23.49
N LEU A 39 4.34 -55.41 23.92
CA LEU A 39 4.67 -54.54 25.04
C LEU A 39 4.20 -55.14 26.37
N PRO A 40 4.78 -54.72 27.47
CA PRO A 40 4.05 -54.67 28.75
C PRO A 40 3.60 -53.24 29.07
N ALA A 41 2.36 -53.12 29.46
CA ALA A 41 1.73 -51.91 29.96
C ALA A 41 2.35 -51.46 31.29
N LEU A 42 2.77 -50.22 31.38
CA LEU A 42 3.09 -49.52 32.63
C LEU A 42 2.06 -48.42 32.88
N THR A 43 1.18 -48.66 33.81
CA THR A 43 0.14 -47.75 34.28
C THR A 43 0.79 -46.66 35.12
N LEU A 44 0.82 -45.41 34.62
CA LEU A 44 1.20 -44.22 35.40
C LEU A 44 -0.05 -43.40 35.71
N LEU A 45 -0.37 -43.33 37.00
CA LEU A 45 -1.40 -42.45 37.54
C LEU A 45 -1.03 -40.99 37.30
N LEU A 46 -1.77 -40.25 36.51
CA LEU A 46 -1.68 -38.81 36.40
C LEU A 46 -2.67 -38.14 37.34
N LEU A 47 -2.14 -37.56 38.40
CA LEU A 47 -2.83 -36.58 39.24
C LEU A 47 -3.04 -35.30 38.41
N ALA A 48 -4.30 -35.00 38.05
CA ALA A 48 -4.68 -33.76 37.43
C ALA A 48 -4.62 -32.60 38.42
N GLY A 49 -3.48 -31.89 38.46
CA GLY A 49 -3.37 -30.57 39.05
C GLY A 49 -3.76 -29.51 38.06
N SER A 50 -4.93 -28.89 38.28
CA SER A 50 -5.38 -27.73 37.52
C SER A 50 -4.48 -26.51 37.81
N ALA A 51 -3.42 -26.33 37.02
CA ALA A 51 -2.64 -25.10 37.04
C ALA A 51 -3.42 -24.02 36.28
N ARG A 52 -4.02 -23.08 36.98
CA ARG A 52 -4.50 -21.82 36.42
C ARG A 52 -3.31 -21.09 35.84
N ALA A 53 -3.26 -20.97 34.51
CA ALA A 53 -2.34 -20.09 33.83
C ALA A 53 -2.71 -18.65 34.18
N THR A 54 -1.93 -18.01 35.05
CA THR A 54 -1.92 -16.57 35.21
C THR A 54 -1.38 -15.96 33.91
N PRO A 55 -1.98 -14.89 33.36
CA PRO A 55 -1.40 -14.20 32.21
C PRO A 55 -0.08 -13.58 32.64
N VAL A 56 1.02 -14.08 32.10
CA VAL A 56 2.32 -13.48 32.23
C VAL A 56 2.26 -12.16 31.49
N SER A 57 2.17 -11.08 32.24
CA SER A 57 2.42 -9.73 31.75
C SER A 57 3.87 -9.70 31.27
N ALA A 58 4.07 -9.74 29.96
CA ALA A 58 5.37 -9.62 29.34
C ALA A 58 5.87 -8.16 29.43
N SER A 59 6.28 -7.74 30.61
CA SER A 59 7.23 -6.64 30.79
C SER A 59 8.63 -7.19 30.55
N GLY A 60 8.92 -7.53 29.30
CA GLY A 60 10.22 -8.02 28.88
C GLY A 60 11.24 -6.89 28.82
N GLY A 61 11.88 -6.58 29.93
CA GLY A 61 13.18 -5.91 29.98
C GLY A 61 14.28 -6.83 29.43
N GLY A 62 14.20 -7.25 28.18
CA GLY A 62 15.26 -7.97 27.51
C GLY A 62 16.49 -7.07 27.39
N THR A 63 17.67 -7.56 27.80
CA THR A 63 18.96 -6.90 27.62
C THR A 63 19.10 -6.56 26.13
N ARG A 64 19.00 -5.27 25.80
CA ARG A 64 19.07 -4.79 24.42
C ARG A 64 20.51 -4.90 23.93
N LEU A 65 20.76 -5.79 23.00
CA LEU A 65 22.06 -5.88 22.35
C LEU A 65 22.27 -4.67 21.47
N ARG A 66 23.33 -3.93 21.73
CA ARG A 66 23.75 -2.78 20.92
C ARG A 66 24.39 -3.29 19.63
N ALA A 67 24.16 -2.62 18.51
CA ALA A 67 24.84 -2.96 17.26
C ALA A 67 26.36 -2.85 17.43
N ILE A 68 27.08 -3.82 16.87
CA ILE A 68 28.54 -3.83 16.85
C ILE A 68 29.00 -2.89 15.74
N VAL A 69 29.70 -1.84 16.13
CA VAL A 69 30.31 -0.85 15.23
C VAL A 69 31.83 -1.01 15.34
N PRO A 70 32.57 -0.99 14.21
CA PRO A 70 34.04 -1.03 14.27
C PRO A 70 34.59 0.10 15.14
N ALA A 71 35.53 -0.22 16.01
CA ALA A 71 36.26 0.76 16.80
C ALA A 71 37.27 1.46 15.87
N GLY A 72 37.19 2.78 15.77
CA GLY A 72 38.15 3.59 15.00
C GLY A 72 37.64 5.01 14.75
N PRO A 73 38.54 5.93 14.44
CA PRO A 73 38.13 7.27 14.04
C PRO A 73 37.36 7.22 12.71
N PRO A 74 36.44 8.15 12.46
CA PRO A 74 35.76 8.26 11.18
C PRO A 74 36.79 8.47 10.05
N PRO A 75 36.54 7.95 8.83
CA PRO A 75 37.48 8.09 7.71
C PRO A 75 37.70 9.55 7.33
N VAL A 76 38.90 9.86 6.89
CA VAL A 76 39.23 11.16 6.33
C VAL A 76 38.41 11.36 5.04
N ILE A 77 37.88 12.56 4.84
CA ILE A 77 37.04 12.88 3.68
C ILE A 77 37.88 13.56 2.59
N MET A 78 37.68 13.15 1.35
CA MET A 78 38.19 13.88 0.17
C MET A 78 37.09 14.81 -0.33
N PRO A 79 37.34 16.13 -0.37
CA PRO A 79 36.36 17.07 -0.91
C PRO A 79 36.15 16.86 -2.41
N LEU A 80 34.95 17.11 -2.89
CA LEU A 80 34.57 16.92 -4.30
C LEU A 80 35.46 17.74 -5.24
N SER A 81 35.95 18.90 -4.80
CA SER A 81 36.90 19.76 -5.56
C SER A 81 38.23 19.09 -5.84
N ALA A 82 38.64 18.12 -5.02
CA ALA A 82 39.89 17.39 -5.20
C ALA A 82 39.75 16.16 -6.11
N VAL A 83 38.51 15.72 -6.41
CA VAL A 83 38.26 14.57 -7.26
C VAL A 83 38.46 14.93 -8.73
N LYS A 84 39.31 14.15 -9.43
CA LYS A 84 39.65 14.37 -10.84
C LYS A 84 39.43 13.10 -11.68
N PRO A 85 39.10 13.25 -12.97
CA PRO A 85 39.05 12.12 -13.89
C PRO A 85 40.40 11.35 -13.91
N GLY A 86 40.32 10.03 -14.07
CA GLY A 86 41.46 9.13 -14.07
C GLY A 86 41.90 8.63 -12.69
N MET A 87 41.48 9.26 -11.59
CA MET A 87 41.77 8.76 -10.25
C MET A 87 41.27 7.35 -10.07
N VAL A 88 42.10 6.50 -9.45
CA VAL A 88 41.77 5.10 -9.13
C VAL A 88 41.53 5.00 -7.62
N GLY A 89 40.54 4.21 -7.27
CA GLY A 89 40.18 3.96 -5.89
C GLY A 89 39.54 2.59 -5.71
N GLU A 90 38.94 2.40 -4.57
CA GLU A 90 38.17 1.18 -4.23
C GLU A 90 36.85 1.52 -3.61
N ALA A 91 35.88 0.65 -3.81
CA ALA A 91 34.60 0.72 -3.13
C ALA A 91 34.37 -0.59 -2.35
N LEU A 92 33.57 -0.50 -1.27
CA LEU A 92 33.30 -1.66 -0.42
C LEU A 92 31.82 -2.09 -0.60
N THR A 93 31.61 -3.38 -0.72
CA THR A 93 30.25 -3.96 -0.72
C THR A 93 30.29 -5.41 -0.25
N VAL A 94 29.13 -5.96 0.13
CA VAL A 94 29.02 -7.40 0.40
C VAL A 94 28.61 -8.11 -0.88
N PHE A 95 29.45 -9.03 -1.38
CA PHE A 95 29.11 -9.88 -2.52
C PHE A 95 28.36 -11.14 -2.09
N GLN A 96 28.78 -11.75 -0.98
CA GLN A 96 28.12 -12.91 -0.36
C GLN A 96 28.36 -12.91 1.14
N GLY A 97 27.40 -13.45 1.90
CA GLY A 97 27.47 -13.46 3.38
C GLY A 97 27.18 -12.10 3.98
N SER A 98 28.01 -11.65 4.92
CA SER A 98 27.85 -10.38 5.65
C SER A 98 29.10 -9.52 5.66
N LYS A 99 30.24 -10.03 5.13
CA LYS A 99 31.54 -9.34 5.18
C LYS A 99 31.69 -8.42 3.97
N PRO A 100 31.99 -7.12 4.17
CA PRO A 100 32.35 -6.21 3.08
C PRO A 100 33.65 -6.62 2.40
N GLU A 101 33.68 -6.54 1.07
CA GLU A 101 34.83 -6.80 0.22
C GLU A 101 35.08 -5.63 -0.71
N PRO A 102 36.37 -5.32 -1.02
CA PRO A 102 36.71 -4.24 -1.95
C PRO A 102 36.50 -4.65 -3.41
N PHE A 103 36.22 -3.64 -4.24
CA PHE A 103 36.30 -3.71 -5.69
C PHE A 103 36.86 -2.40 -6.24
N LYS A 104 37.65 -2.52 -7.31
CA LYS A 104 38.32 -1.36 -7.91
C LYS A 104 37.35 -0.48 -8.67
N VAL A 105 37.59 0.83 -8.59
CA VAL A 105 36.83 1.83 -9.33
C VAL A 105 37.79 2.88 -9.91
N ARG A 106 37.40 3.45 -11.05
CA ARG A 106 38.09 4.58 -11.67
C ARG A 106 37.12 5.72 -11.89
N VAL A 107 37.54 6.94 -11.54
CA VAL A 107 36.79 8.16 -11.81
C VAL A 107 36.82 8.44 -13.31
N VAL A 108 35.64 8.53 -13.92
CA VAL A 108 35.47 8.90 -15.33
C VAL A 108 35.29 10.41 -15.47
N SER A 109 34.43 11.02 -14.65
CA SER A 109 34.09 12.43 -14.71
C SER A 109 33.42 12.92 -13.42
N VAL A 110 33.33 14.23 -13.24
CA VAL A 110 32.50 14.87 -12.21
C VAL A 110 31.41 15.68 -12.91
N MET A 111 30.17 15.25 -12.79
CA MET A 111 29.00 15.92 -13.38
C MET A 111 28.41 16.89 -12.37
N ARG A 112 28.57 18.18 -12.62
CA ARG A 112 28.03 19.24 -11.76
C ARG A 112 26.55 19.47 -12.03
N ASN A 113 25.80 19.71 -10.96
CA ASN A 113 24.35 19.99 -11.02
C ASN A 113 23.57 18.98 -11.90
N PHE A 114 23.94 17.71 -11.80
CA PHE A 114 23.32 16.61 -12.54
C PHE A 114 21.83 16.49 -12.23
N LEU A 115 21.46 16.62 -10.95
CA LEU A 115 20.11 16.89 -10.49
C LEU A 115 20.11 18.24 -9.76
N PRO A 116 18.98 18.93 -9.60
CA PRO A 116 18.93 20.19 -8.88
C PRO A 116 19.64 20.09 -7.52
N LYS A 117 20.72 20.89 -7.36
CA LYS A 117 21.59 20.90 -6.17
C LYS A 117 22.31 19.58 -5.87
N GLN A 118 22.51 18.73 -6.85
CA GLN A 118 23.24 17.48 -6.70
C GLN A 118 24.29 17.32 -7.79
N ASP A 119 25.53 17.12 -7.34
CA ASP A 119 26.64 16.71 -8.17
C ASP A 119 26.77 15.19 -8.13
N VAL A 120 27.27 14.58 -9.19
CA VAL A 120 27.50 13.13 -9.29
C VAL A 120 28.91 12.87 -9.80
N ILE A 121 29.64 12.00 -9.12
CA ILE A 121 30.93 11.52 -9.61
C ILE A 121 30.66 10.27 -10.43
N LEU A 122 30.99 10.30 -11.71
CA LEU A 122 30.87 9.16 -12.59
C LEU A 122 32.08 8.25 -12.41
N ILE A 123 31.84 6.99 -12.10
CA ILE A 123 32.87 5.96 -11.94
C ILE A 123 32.63 4.79 -12.89
N ARG A 124 33.72 4.09 -13.20
CA ARG A 124 33.71 2.76 -13.82
C ARG A 124 34.26 1.75 -12.83
N ALA A 125 33.56 0.68 -12.59
CA ALA A 125 34.06 -0.45 -11.81
C ALA A 125 35.06 -1.26 -12.66
N GLU A 126 36.17 -1.67 -12.04
CA GLU A 126 37.24 -2.47 -12.66
C GLU A 126 37.46 -3.76 -11.83
N ASP A 127 36.39 -4.55 -11.69
CA ASP A 127 36.39 -5.83 -10.97
C ASP A 127 35.59 -6.85 -11.79
N PRO A 128 36.13 -8.03 -12.05
CA PRO A 128 35.47 -9.04 -12.90
C PRO A 128 34.03 -9.37 -12.46
N ARG A 129 33.75 -9.37 -11.16
CA ARG A 129 32.41 -9.64 -10.62
C ARG A 129 31.42 -8.55 -11.02
N VAL A 130 31.86 -7.27 -10.96
CA VAL A 130 31.04 -6.11 -11.29
C VAL A 130 31.02 -5.86 -12.81
N GLU A 131 32.10 -6.21 -13.53
CA GLU A 131 32.12 -6.18 -15.00
C GLU A 131 31.07 -7.14 -15.60
N HIS A 132 30.91 -8.30 -14.99
CA HIS A 132 29.91 -9.28 -15.42
C HIS A 132 28.47 -8.86 -15.07
N SER A 133 28.24 -8.32 -13.87
CA SER A 133 26.90 -8.01 -13.34
C SER A 133 26.43 -6.57 -13.60
N GLY A 134 27.35 -5.66 -13.88
CA GLY A 134 27.11 -4.20 -13.78
C GLY A 134 27.01 -3.74 -12.31
N ILE A 135 26.66 -2.48 -12.12
CA ILE A 135 26.28 -1.96 -10.80
C ILE A 135 24.90 -2.54 -10.44
N VAL A 136 24.84 -3.39 -9.41
CA VAL A 136 23.65 -4.14 -9.08
C VAL A 136 22.77 -3.40 -8.06
N ALA A 137 21.45 -3.63 -8.11
CA ALA A 137 20.52 -3.16 -7.10
C ALA A 137 20.93 -3.71 -5.72
N GLY A 138 21.01 -2.82 -4.70
CA GLY A 138 21.54 -3.14 -3.38
C GLY A 138 23.02 -2.78 -3.17
N MET A 139 23.78 -2.40 -4.22
CA MET A 139 25.08 -1.74 -4.06
C MET A 139 24.94 -0.26 -3.69
N SER A 140 23.75 0.30 -3.77
CA SER A 140 23.49 1.68 -3.37
C SER A 140 23.91 1.91 -1.92
N GLY A 141 24.77 2.92 -1.69
CA GLY A 141 25.42 3.17 -0.41
C GLY A 141 26.86 2.64 -0.30
N SER A 142 27.34 1.82 -1.24
CA SER A 142 28.74 1.33 -1.22
C SER A 142 29.72 2.50 -1.13
N PRO A 143 30.51 2.62 -0.03
CA PRO A 143 31.46 3.72 0.13
C PRO A 143 32.59 3.61 -0.90
N VAL A 144 32.95 4.75 -1.45
CA VAL A 144 34.05 4.89 -2.44
C VAL A 144 35.20 5.65 -1.82
N TYR A 145 36.39 5.07 -1.88
CA TYR A 145 37.63 5.63 -1.33
C TYR A 145 38.64 5.88 -2.45
N ILE A 146 39.33 7.01 -2.37
CA ILE A 146 40.47 7.36 -3.20
C ILE A 146 41.59 7.76 -2.25
N ASP A 147 42.79 7.17 -2.39
CA ASP A 147 43.93 7.37 -1.48
C ASP A 147 43.52 7.19 0.00
N GLY A 148 42.68 6.21 0.31
CA GLY A 148 42.20 5.92 1.67
C GLY A 148 41.19 6.96 2.21
N LYS A 149 40.79 7.97 1.43
CA LYS A 149 39.83 9.01 1.84
C LYS A 149 38.46 8.73 1.24
N LEU A 150 37.42 8.87 2.04
CA LEU A 150 36.04 8.69 1.60
C LEU A 150 35.59 9.81 0.68
N VAL A 151 35.14 9.44 -0.51
CA VAL A 151 34.69 10.37 -1.56
C VAL A 151 33.17 10.47 -1.61
N GLY A 152 32.47 9.35 -1.41
CA GLY A 152 31.00 9.28 -1.52
C GLY A 152 30.49 7.86 -1.52
N ALA A 153 29.26 7.70 -2.01
CA ALA A 153 28.54 6.45 -2.06
C ALA A 153 28.02 6.14 -3.46
N VAL A 154 28.14 4.90 -3.92
CA VAL A 154 27.47 4.44 -5.14
C VAL A 154 25.96 4.65 -4.97
N ALA A 155 25.32 5.35 -5.91
CA ALA A 155 23.92 5.75 -5.80
C ALA A 155 23.13 5.64 -7.10
N TYR A 156 23.84 5.60 -8.24
CA TYR A 156 23.21 5.61 -9.56
C TYR A 156 23.78 4.49 -10.43
N ALA A 157 22.95 3.97 -11.31
CA ALA A 157 23.31 2.98 -12.32
C ALA A 157 22.61 3.28 -13.64
N TRP A 158 23.10 2.69 -14.75
CA TRP A 158 22.41 2.71 -16.02
C TRP A 158 21.71 1.38 -16.28
N SER A 159 20.44 1.45 -16.65
CA SER A 159 19.77 0.28 -17.21
C SER A 159 20.40 -0.09 -18.55
N PHE A 160 20.55 -1.38 -18.80
CA PHE A 160 21.09 -1.91 -20.05
C PHE A 160 22.49 -1.38 -20.42
N ALA A 161 23.28 -0.95 -19.43
CA ALA A 161 24.63 -0.50 -19.66
C ALA A 161 25.52 -1.66 -20.13
N LYS A 162 26.29 -1.43 -21.20
CA LYS A 162 27.30 -2.40 -21.67
C LYS A 162 28.57 -2.39 -20.82
N GLU A 163 28.78 -1.34 -20.08
CA GLU A 163 29.93 -1.12 -19.19
C GLU A 163 29.46 -0.90 -17.76
N PRO A 164 30.25 -1.31 -16.75
CA PRO A 164 29.90 -1.17 -15.33
C PRO A 164 30.09 0.26 -14.84
N LEU A 165 29.37 1.20 -15.46
CA LEU A 165 29.35 2.60 -15.07
C LEU A 165 28.38 2.84 -13.91
N GLY A 166 28.80 3.64 -12.94
CA GLY A 166 27.99 4.04 -11.81
C GLY A 166 28.15 5.51 -11.46
N GLY A 167 27.15 6.07 -10.80
CA GLY A 167 27.22 7.41 -10.24
C GLY A 167 27.36 7.36 -8.72
N VAL A 168 28.21 8.22 -8.19
CA VAL A 168 28.53 8.33 -6.77
C VAL A 168 28.01 9.65 -6.25
N THR A 169 27.18 9.62 -5.20
CA THR A 169 26.78 10.80 -4.44
C THR A 169 27.95 11.26 -3.58
N PRO A 170 28.40 12.53 -3.67
CA PRO A 170 29.49 13.02 -2.85
C PRO A 170 29.17 12.95 -1.35
N ILE A 171 30.17 12.56 -0.54
CA ILE A 171 29.99 12.43 0.92
C ILE A 171 29.65 13.77 1.58
N GLU A 172 30.16 14.88 1.07
CA GLU A 172 29.87 16.22 1.58
C GLU A 172 28.36 16.51 1.53
N THR A 173 27.69 16.11 0.43
CA THR A 173 26.24 16.25 0.28
C THR A 173 25.47 15.41 1.31
N MET A 174 25.92 14.19 1.54
CA MET A 174 25.29 13.28 2.52
C MET A 174 25.46 13.81 3.96
N LEU A 175 26.63 14.32 4.31
CA LEU A 175 26.91 14.92 5.62
C LEU A 175 26.12 16.21 5.85
N ALA A 176 25.91 17.01 4.80
CA ALA A 176 25.06 18.20 4.88
C ALA A 176 23.61 17.85 5.22
N GLU A 177 23.08 16.72 4.70
CA GLU A 177 21.76 16.24 5.08
C GLU A 177 21.71 15.82 6.55
N ARG A 178 22.76 15.18 7.07
CA ARG A 178 22.88 14.80 8.48
C ARG A 178 22.81 16.00 9.42
N ALA A 179 23.38 17.13 9.02
CA ALA A 179 23.39 18.36 9.81
C ALA A 179 22.04 19.06 9.91
N ARG A 180 21.04 18.66 9.12
CA ARG A 180 19.70 19.26 9.17
C ARG A 180 19.01 19.00 10.49
N PRO A 181 18.33 20.02 11.09
CA PRO A 181 17.60 19.88 12.33
C PRO A 181 16.54 18.78 12.24
N ARG A 182 16.42 17.98 13.30
CA ARG A 182 15.33 17.03 13.47
C ARG A 182 14.25 17.66 14.35
N ARG A 183 13.00 17.33 14.09
CA ARG A 183 11.92 17.59 15.04
C ARG A 183 12.11 16.66 16.24
N SER A 184 11.69 17.10 17.42
CA SER A 184 11.87 16.32 18.65
C SER A 184 11.14 14.95 18.51
N GLY A 185 11.83 13.84 18.84
CA GLY A 185 11.34 12.48 18.65
C GLY A 185 10.05 12.11 19.36
N LYS A 186 9.57 12.91 20.32
CA LYS A 186 8.27 12.69 20.98
C LYS A 186 7.07 13.03 20.07
N GLU A 187 7.25 13.99 19.16
CA GLU A 187 6.18 14.42 18.23
C GLU A 187 6.06 13.50 17.01
N VAL A 188 7.12 12.79 16.66
CA VAL A 188 7.16 11.90 15.48
C VAL A 188 6.77 10.46 15.85
N LEU A 189 6.82 10.08 17.12
CA LEU A 189 6.32 8.80 17.63
C LEU A 189 4.78 8.75 17.70
N ALA A 190 4.11 9.90 17.73
CA ALA A 190 2.72 9.95 17.36
C ALA A 190 2.67 9.69 15.85
N GLU A 191 1.98 8.65 15.41
CA GLU A 191 1.84 8.22 14.02
C GLU A 191 1.19 9.27 13.11
N GLY A 192 1.07 10.44 13.58
CA GLY A 192 0.62 11.59 12.85
C GLY A 192 1.78 12.52 12.58
N TRP A 193 2.04 12.82 11.35
CA TRP A 193 2.60 14.10 10.98
C TRP A 193 1.86 15.16 11.80
N PRO A 194 2.53 16.18 12.39
CA PRO A 194 1.81 17.23 13.08
C PRO A 194 0.73 17.76 12.14
N ALA A 195 -0.49 17.78 12.61
CA ALA A 195 -1.55 18.52 11.94
C ALA A 195 -0.97 19.90 11.59
N PRO A 196 -1.23 20.45 10.40
CA PRO A 196 -0.84 21.82 10.13
C PRO A 196 -1.29 22.64 11.32
N ASN A 197 -0.40 23.50 11.90
CA ASN A 197 -0.64 24.31 13.07
C ASN A 197 -1.97 25.09 12.92
N ILE A 198 -3.06 24.44 13.29
CA ILE A 198 -4.32 25.13 13.55
C ILE A 198 -4.19 25.53 15.00
N ALA A 199 -3.81 26.79 15.23
CA ALA A 199 -3.74 27.35 16.57
C ALA A 199 -5.10 27.10 17.26
N PRO A 200 -5.13 26.54 18.48
CA PRO A 200 -6.35 26.42 19.22
C PRO A 200 -6.88 27.85 19.48
N GLY A 201 -8.01 28.20 18.89
CA GLY A 201 -8.67 29.48 19.15
C GLY A 201 -8.74 30.48 17.99
N GLY A 202 -8.29 30.12 16.77
CA GLY A 202 -8.54 30.95 15.60
C GLY A 202 -10.01 30.93 15.21
N LYS A 203 -10.75 32.01 15.53
CA LYS A 203 -12.10 32.23 15.03
C LYS A 203 -12.10 32.12 13.51
N GLY A 204 -12.78 31.09 12.96
CA GLY A 204 -13.11 31.03 11.55
C GLY A 204 -11.96 30.65 10.59
N GLY A 205 -11.12 29.72 10.95
CA GLY A 205 -10.22 29.05 9.99
C GLY A 205 -11.05 28.25 8.99
N HIS A 206 -11.31 28.85 7.83
CA HIS A 206 -11.93 28.16 6.71
C HIS A 206 -11.09 26.96 6.35
N PHE A 207 -11.69 25.78 6.37
CA PHE A 207 -11.17 24.60 5.69
C PHE A 207 -10.78 25.01 4.27
N VAL A 208 -9.50 25.19 4.02
CA VAL A 208 -9.01 25.03 2.68
C VAL A 208 -9.21 23.56 2.41
N ASP A 209 -10.17 23.25 1.58
CA ASP A 209 -10.32 21.95 0.96
C ASP A 209 -8.93 21.63 0.39
N SER A 210 -8.16 20.83 1.13
CA SER A 210 -6.77 20.55 0.81
C SER A 210 -6.71 19.60 -0.35
N GLY A 211 -7.66 19.70 -1.32
CA GLY A 211 -7.58 18.99 -2.60
C GLY A 211 -7.27 17.50 -2.48
N VAL A 212 -7.50 16.88 -1.30
CA VAL A 212 -7.64 15.44 -1.24
C VAL A 212 -8.96 15.21 -1.98
N PRO A 213 -8.95 14.75 -3.22
CA PRO A 213 -10.18 14.50 -3.93
C PRO A 213 -10.96 13.59 -3.01
N HIS A 214 -12.11 14.04 -2.53
CA HIS A 214 -13.12 13.11 -2.07
C HIS A 214 -13.18 12.10 -3.21
N ALA A 215 -12.64 10.90 -2.97
CA ALA A 215 -12.50 9.93 -4.01
C ALA A 215 -13.89 9.73 -4.60
N SER A 216 -14.16 10.44 -5.69
CA SER A 216 -15.17 10.01 -6.61
C SER A 216 -14.82 8.57 -6.86
N LEU A 217 -15.79 7.69 -6.84
CA LEU A 217 -15.66 6.29 -7.21
C LEU A 217 -15.30 6.21 -8.71
N ALA A 218 -14.20 6.86 -9.11
CA ALA A 218 -13.57 6.63 -10.39
C ALA A 218 -13.06 5.19 -10.38
N PRO A 219 -13.25 4.44 -11.46
CA PRO A 219 -12.78 3.08 -11.56
C PRO A 219 -11.29 3.04 -11.22
N TYR A 220 -10.92 2.10 -10.38
CA TYR A 220 -9.66 1.97 -9.64
C TYR A 220 -8.42 1.68 -10.51
N SER A 221 -8.36 2.22 -11.71
CA SER A 221 -7.17 2.16 -12.58
C SER A 221 -5.97 2.95 -12.04
N ASP A 222 -6.15 3.81 -11.02
CA ASP A 222 -5.16 4.78 -10.56
C ASP A 222 -4.46 4.47 -9.22
N ALA A 223 -4.49 3.23 -8.71
CA ALA A 223 -3.86 2.91 -7.42
C ALA A 223 -2.34 3.19 -7.38
N PRO A 224 -1.55 2.91 -8.42
CA PRO A 224 -0.14 3.31 -8.45
C PRO A 224 0.02 4.83 -8.43
N ALA A 225 -0.83 5.55 -9.16
CA ALA A 225 -0.82 7.01 -9.18
C ALA A 225 -1.29 7.61 -7.83
N ALA A 226 -2.23 6.97 -7.13
CA ALA A 226 -2.67 7.38 -5.80
C ALA A 226 -1.56 7.18 -4.76
N LEU A 227 -0.81 6.08 -4.82
CA LEU A 227 0.36 5.85 -3.97
C LEU A 227 1.46 6.87 -4.29
N ALA A 228 1.76 7.08 -5.57
CA ALA A 228 2.75 8.06 -6.00
C ALA A 228 2.37 9.47 -5.51
N ARG A 229 1.13 9.89 -5.67
CA ARG A 229 0.60 11.16 -5.12
C ARG A 229 0.69 11.19 -3.60
N GLY A 230 0.29 10.11 -2.93
CA GLY A 230 0.38 9.96 -1.48
C GLY A 230 1.81 10.08 -0.95
N LEU A 231 2.78 9.57 -1.68
CA LEU A 231 4.21 9.67 -1.36
C LEU A 231 4.84 11.00 -1.85
N GLY A 232 4.09 11.87 -2.54
CA GLY A 232 4.62 13.09 -3.14
C GLY A 232 5.57 12.81 -4.31
N LEU A 233 5.47 11.64 -4.91
CA LEU A 233 6.20 11.28 -6.11
C LEU A 233 5.53 11.91 -7.33
N PRO A 234 6.28 12.29 -8.37
CA PRO A 234 5.67 12.78 -9.59
C PRO A 234 4.70 11.71 -10.15
N PRO A 235 3.54 12.13 -10.70
CA PRO A 235 2.65 11.19 -11.37
C PRO A 235 3.46 10.51 -12.48
N THR A 236 3.49 9.20 -12.45
CA THR A 236 4.17 8.30 -13.39
C THR A 236 5.23 8.98 -14.25
N ALA A 237 6.50 8.63 -14.03
CA ALA A 237 7.51 8.96 -15.04
C ALA A 237 6.88 8.65 -16.42
N PRO A 238 6.99 9.56 -17.40
CA PRO A 238 6.41 9.34 -18.71
C PRO A 238 6.80 7.93 -19.15
N THR A 239 5.83 7.17 -19.64
CA THR A 239 6.03 5.85 -20.22
C THR A 239 7.10 6.01 -21.31
N MET A 240 8.34 5.79 -20.91
CA MET A 240 9.49 5.94 -21.77
C MET A 240 9.52 4.76 -22.72
N ALA A 241 9.85 5.04 -23.97
CA ALA A 241 10.15 4.00 -24.94
C ALA A 241 11.21 3.08 -24.30
N ALA A 242 10.91 1.80 -24.20
CA ALA A 242 11.82 0.80 -23.67
C ALA A 242 13.11 0.85 -24.50
N GLY A 243 14.24 1.19 -23.87
CA GLY A 243 15.53 1.14 -24.54
C GLY A 243 16.42 2.39 -24.47
N GLU A 244 15.97 3.52 -23.92
CA GLU A 244 16.87 4.67 -23.77
C GLU A 244 17.76 4.52 -22.51
N PRO A 245 19.11 4.54 -22.68
CA PRO A 245 20.03 4.49 -21.55
C PRO A 245 19.96 5.80 -20.73
N ARG A 246 19.55 5.70 -19.47
CA ARG A 246 19.56 6.84 -18.53
C ARG A 246 20.27 6.47 -17.25
N LEU A 247 20.95 7.46 -16.66
CA LEU A 247 21.42 7.37 -15.30
C LEU A 247 20.20 7.50 -14.37
N LEU A 248 19.80 6.39 -13.78
CA LEU A 248 18.73 6.34 -12.81
C LEU A 248 19.32 6.12 -11.41
N ARG A 249 18.57 6.48 -10.38
CA ARG A 249 18.89 6.01 -9.03
C ARG A 249 19.04 4.50 -9.10
N ALA A 250 20.07 3.97 -8.44
CA ALA A 250 20.19 2.52 -8.34
C ALA A 250 18.92 1.97 -7.67
N SER A 251 18.25 1.06 -8.34
CA SER A 251 17.05 0.45 -7.78
C SER A 251 17.39 -0.26 -6.47
N VAL A 252 16.43 -0.26 -5.55
CA VAL A 252 16.58 -0.91 -4.26
C VAL A 252 15.86 -2.25 -4.29
N PRO A 253 16.55 -3.39 -4.09
CA PRO A 253 15.90 -4.68 -4.01
C PRO A 253 15.03 -4.70 -2.75
N LEU A 254 13.75 -5.05 -2.92
CA LEU A 254 12.82 -5.31 -1.85
C LEU A 254 12.70 -6.84 -1.69
N SER A 255 13.47 -7.40 -0.76
CA SER A 255 13.37 -8.82 -0.42
C SER A 255 12.00 -9.12 0.17
N VAL A 256 11.28 -10.07 -0.44
CA VAL A 256 9.90 -10.41 -0.09
C VAL A 256 9.81 -11.89 0.25
N SER A 257 9.20 -12.23 1.38
CA SER A 257 8.95 -13.62 1.78
C SER A 257 7.61 -13.79 2.48
N GLY A 258 7.02 -15.00 2.37
CA GLY A 258 5.70 -15.29 2.91
C GLY A 258 4.56 -14.66 2.11
N PHE A 259 4.85 -14.12 0.92
CA PHE A 259 3.85 -13.59 0.00
C PHE A 259 3.62 -14.53 -1.18
N THR A 260 2.36 -14.64 -1.60
CA THR A 260 1.98 -15.37 -2.81
C THR A 260 2.49 -14.64 -4.06
N ALA A 261 2.68 -15.36 -5.16
CA ALA A 261 3.12 -14.76 -6.43
C ALA A 261 2.20 -13.62 -6.90
N ARG A 262 0.89 -13.77 -6.68
CA ARG A 262 -0.12 -12.72 -6.96
C ARG A 262 0.15 -11.46 -6.16
N THR A 263 0.36 -11.58 -4.86
CA THR A 263 0.63 -10.40 -3.99
C THR A 263 1.99 -9.78 -4.28
N VAL A 264 3.00 -10.57 -4.69
CA VAL A 264 4.29 -10.03 -5.16
C VAL A 264 4.11 -9.19 -6.42
N ALA A 265 3.24 -9.59 -7.36
CA ALA A 265 2.91 -8.78 -8.53
C ALA A 265 2.23 -7.46 -8.12
N GLU A 266 1.27 -7.50 -7.19
CA GLU A 266 0.62 -6.29 -6.65
C GLU A 266 1.63 -5.36 -5.94
N LEU A 267 2.59 -5.92 -5.20
CA LEU A 267 3.70 -5.18 -4.60
C LEU A 267 4.56 -4.50 -5.67
N SER A 268 4.86 -5.21 -6.77
CA SER A 268 5.65 -4.67 -7.88
C SER A 268 4.98 -3.46 -8.50
N ASP A 269 3.68 -3.55 -8.78
CA ASP A 269 2.88 -2.44 -9.30
C ASP A 269 2.84 -1.25 -8.31
N ALA A 270 2.62 -1.54 -7.03
CA ALA A 270 2.52 -0.52 -5.99
C ALA A 270 3.84 0.24 -5.78
N PHE A 271 4.98 -0.45 -5.84
CA PHE A 271 6.29 0.13 -5.59
C PHE A 271 7.05 0.57 -6.85
N ALA A 272 6.57 0.25 -8.06
CA ALA A 272 7.20 0.66 -9.31
C ALA A 272 7.58 2.16 -9.36
N PRO A 273 6.73 3.12 -8.90
CA PRO A 273 7.07 4.53 -8.91
C PRO A 273 8.21 4.91 -7.96
N THR A 274 8.53 4.06 -6.98
CA THR A 274 9.54 4.34 -5.95
C THR A 274 10.95 3.87 -6.34
N GLY A 275 11.06 3.01 -7.36
CA GLY A 275 12.32 2.33 -7.71
C GLY A 275 12.63 1.13 -6.79
N LEU A 276 11.71 0.72 -5.93
CA LEU A 276 11.79 -0.54 -5.20
C LEU A 276 11.41 -1.68 -6.13
N VAL A 277 12.21 -2.74 -6.13
CA VAL A 277 11.99 -3.93 -6.96
C VAL A 277 11.71 -5.11 -6.04
N PRO A 278 10.46 -5.56 -5.89
CA PRO A 278 10.13 -6.74 -5.12
C PRO A 278 10.74 -7.99 -5.74
N LEU A 279 11.44 -8.73 -4.92
CA LEU A 279 12.14 -9.95 -5.31
C LEU A 279 11.85 -11.03 -4.27
N GLN A 280 11.33 -12.15 -4.72
CA GLN A 280 11.10 -13.29 -3.85
C GLN A 280 12.43 -13.79 -3.31
N ALA A 281 12.60 -13.76 -2.00
CA ALA A 281 13.80 -14.17 -1.30
C ALA A 281 13.43 -15.12 -0.17
N GLY A 282 14.39 -15.95 0.24
CA GLY A 282 14.21 -16.75 1.46
C GLY A 282 14.01 -15.80 2.64
N GLY A 283 12.85 -15.91 3.30
CA GLY A 283 12.54 -15.14 4.47
C GLY A 283 12.64 -16.01 5.70
N GLY A 284 12.89 -15.39 6.78
CA GLY A 284 12.86 -15.99 8.08
C GLY A 284 13.90 -15.33 8.96
N ARG A 285 13.45 -14.43 9.82
CA ARG A 285 14.25 -14.06 10.98
C ARG A 285 14.64 -15.36 11.66
N LYS A 286 15.93 -15.62 11.84
CA LYS A 286 16.37 -16.80 12.59
C LYS A 286 15.65 -16.78 13.95
N ILE A 287 14.88 -17.82 14.23
CA ILE A 287 14.33 -18.06 15.55
C ILE A 287 15.53 -18.47 16.42
N GLY A 288 16.13 -17.48 17.04
CA GLY A 288 17.30 -17.64 17.92
C GLY A 288 17.37 -16.46 18.89
N PRO A 289 18.19 -16.54 19.94
CA PRO A 289 18.39 -15.40 20.81
C PRO A 289 18.87 -14.21 19.99
N PRO A 290 18.42 -12.97 20.30
CA PRO A 290 18.82 -11.79 19.58
C PRO A 290 20.35 -11.66 19.65
N ALA A 291 21.00 -11.61 18.50
CA ALA A 291 22.42 -11.33 18.36
C ALA A 291 22.63 -9.84 18.06
N ALA A 292 23.79 -9.31 18.45
CA ALA A 292 24.17 -7.95 18.07
C ALA A 292 24.44 -7.92 16.57
N GLY A 293 23.72 -7.07 15.82
CA GLY A 293 23.95 -6.86 14.40
C GLY A 293 25.24 -6.09 14.14
N HIS A 294 25.83 -6.31 12.97
CA HIS A 294 27.05 -5.63 12.53
C HIS A 294 26.73 -4.47 11.58
N VAL A 295 27.23 -3.27 11.91
CA VAL A 295 27.09 -2.08 11.08
C VAL A 295 28.45 -1.46 10.85
N ALA A 296 28.96 -1.60 9.61
CA ALA A 296 30.24 -1.06 9.19
C ALA A 296 30.13 -0.48 7.78
N PRO A 297 30.99 0.46 7.38
CA PRO A 297 31.06 0.89 5.98
C PRO A 297 31.20 -0.31 5.02
N GLY A 298 30.36 -0.38 3.99
CA GLY A 298 30.29 -1.47 3.04
C GLY A 298 29.38 -2.65 3.47
N SER A 299 28.94 -2.75 4.72
CA SER A 299 28.02 -3.82 5.15
C SER A 299 26.61 -3.63 4.57
N ALA A 300 25.88 -4.73 4.38
CA ALA A 300 24.50 -4.72 3.95
C ALA A 300 23.59 -4.23 5.09
N ILE A 301 22.67 -3.34 4.76
CA ILE A 301 21.69 -2.77 5.69
C ILE A 301 20.30 -2.84 5.04
N GLY A 302 19.29 -3.22 5.81
CA GLY A 302 17.90 -3.27 5.38
C GLY A 302 17.01 -2.30 6.14
N VAL A 303 15.91 -1.90 5.50
CA VAL A 303 14.81 -1.17 6.12
C VAL A 303 13.58 -2.06 6.07
N GLU A 304 13.06 -2.47 7.22
CA GLU A 304 11.89 -3.34 7.32
C GLU A 304 10.61 -2.55 7.11
N LEU A 305 9.75 -3.03 6.22
CA LEU A 305 8.41 -2.50 6.01
C LEU A 305 7.32 -3.42 6.57
N VAL A 306 7.54 -4.73 6.49
CA VAL A 306 6.68 -5.76 7.07
C VAL A 306 7.56 -6.83 7.70
N ARG A 307 7.17 -7.37 8.86
CA ARG A 307 7.79 -8.54 9.50
C ARG A 307 6.74 -9.44 10.14
N GLY A 308 7.10 -10.69 10.39
CA GLY A 308 6.22 -11.73 10.95
C GLY A 308 6.09 -12.91 10.00
N ASP A 309 4.87 -13.43 9.81
CA ASP A 309 4.59 -14.51 8.84
C ASP A 309 4.88 -14.08 7.40
N MET A 310 4.87 -12.78 7.16
CA MET A 310 5.26 -12.12 5.92
C MET A 310 6.36 -11.11 6.20
N SER A 311 7.31 -10.96 5.27
CA SER A 311 8.41 -10.01 5.45
C SER A 311 8.71 -9.25 4.16
N THR A 312 8.94 -7.93 4.30
CA THR A 312 9.49 -7.11 3.21
C THR A 312 10.58 -6.20 3.74
N VAL A 313 11.76 -6.27 3.11
CA VAL A 313 12.95 -5.52 3.52
C VAL A 313 13.63 -4.89 2.32
N ALA A 314 13.75 -3.57 2.33
CA ALA A 314 14.49 -2.82 1.33
C ALA A 314 15.98 -2.84 1.68
N THR A 315 16.84 -3.40 0.81
CA THR A 315 18.25 -3.64 1.11
C THR A 315 19.17 -2.72 0.32
N GLY A 316 20.16 -2.16 1.02
CA GLY A 316 21.26 -1.37 0.45
C GLY A 316 22.56 -1.58 1.22
N THR A 317 23.43 -0.59 1.16
CA THR A 317 24.77 -0.67 1.75
C THR A 317 25.04 0.54 2.65
N VAL A 318 25.76 0.32 3.75
CA VAL A 318 26.21 1.36 4.69
C VAL A 318 27.38 2.12 4.07
N THR A 319 27.28 3.44 4.06
CA THR A 319 28.33 4.33 3.55
C THR A 319 29.28 4.79 4.63
N TYR A 320 28.73 5.26 5.74
CA TYR A 320 29.49 5.95 6.77
C TYR A 320 28.85 5.73 8.14
N VAL A 321 29.68 5.55 9.15
CA VAL A 321 29.25 5.40 10.54
C VAL A 321 30.06 6.36 11.41
N ASP A 322 29.35 7.13 12.23
CA ASP A 322 29.95 8.05 13.19
C ASP A 322 29.16 8.00 14.51
N GLY A 323 29.74 7.34 15.49
CA GLY A 323 29.06 7.05 16.75
C GLY A 323 27.78 6.23 16.54
N ARG A 324 26.65 6.85 16.83
CA ARG A 324 25.33 6.22 16.62
C ARG A 324 24.70 6.49 15.25
N SER A 325 25.27 7.42 14.48
CA SER A 325 24.72 7.85 13.21
C SER A 325 25.25 7.01 12.05
N VAL A 326 24.34 6.53 11.21
CA VAL A 326 24.64 5.74 10.02
C VAL A 326 24.13 6.48 8.79
N LEU A 327 24.96 6.65 7.77
CA LEU A 327 24.56 7.09 6.44
C LEU A 327 24.57 5.88 5.50
N ALA A 328 23.54 5.72 4.68
CA ALA A 328 23.44 4.60 3.76
C ALA A 328 22.70 4.98 2.46
N PHE A 329 22.69 4.09 1.47
CA PHE A 329 22.01 4.13 0.19
C PHE A 329 22.56 5.17 -0.81
N GLY A 330 23.06 6.31 -0.37
CA GLY A 330 23.54 7.38 -1.28
C GLY A 330 22.41 8.09 -2.05
N HIS A 331 21.16 7.73 -1.84
CA HIS A 331 19.94 8.29 -2.42
C HIS A 331 18.77 8.06 -1.45
N PRO A 332 17.59 8.67 -1.66
CA PRO A 332 16.41 8.41 -0.82
C PRO A 332 15.85 7.02 -1.03
N LEU A 333 15.18 6.48 -0.03
CA LEU A 333 14.33 5.29 -0.15
C LEU A 333 12.97 5.69 -0.76
N PHE A 334 12.26 6.61 -0.10
CA PHE A 334 10.99 7.20 -0.54
C PHE A 334 11.06 8.72 -0.70
N GLY A 335 12.04 9.37 -0.10
CA GLY A 335 12.18 10.83 -0.10
C GLY A 335 11.16 11.54 0.79
N ILE A 336 10.70 10.89 1.86
CA ILE A 336 9.61 11.37 2.71
C ILE A 336 10.07 12.16 3.94
N GLY A 337 11.36 12.43 4.06
CA GLY A 337 11.91 13.28 5.12
C GLY A 337 12.12 12.54 6.43
N GLU A 338 11.59 13.06 7.54
CA GLU A 338 11.65 12.38 8.84
C GLU A 338 10.75 11.15 8.87
N VAL A 339 11.32 10.02 9.31
CA VAL A 339 10.67 8.71 9.40
C VAL A 339 11.17 7.95 10.61
N TYR A 340 10.47 6.88 10.98
CA TYR A 340 10.90 5.98 12.06
C TYR A 340 10.63 4.54 11.63
N LEU A 341 11.55 3.99 10.81
CA LEU A 341 11.43 2.64 10.26
C LEU A 341 12.54 1.75 10.84
N PRO A 342 12.28 0.49 11.19
CA PRO A 342 13.30 -0.41 11.70
C PRO A 342 14.43 -0.60 10.70
N MET A 343 15.67 -0.52 11.16
CA MET A 343 16.85 -0.92 10.40
C MET A 343 17.35 -2.27 10.87
N VAL A 344 17.73 -3.11 9.92
CA VAL A 344 18.28 -4.45 10.16
C VAL A 344 19.59 -4.61 9.41
N ASP A 345 20.51 -5.41 9.95
CA ASP A 345 21.59 -5.94 9.13
C ASP A 345 21.06 -7.05 8.23
N ALA A 346 21.76 -7.34 7.16
CA ALA A 346 21.30 -8.30 6.16
C ALA A 346 22.41 -9.25 5.70
N GLN A 347 22.02 -10.49 5.41
CA GLN A 347 22.87 -11.48 4.74
C GLN A 347 22.59 -11.42 3.24
N ILE A 348 23.66 -11.36 2.45
CA ILE A 348 23.60 -11.48 0.99
C ILE A 348 23.80 -12.94 0.63
N HIS A 349 22.81 -13.54 -0.03
CA HIS A 349 22.91 -14.92 -0.50
C HIS A 349 23.73 -15.02 -1.76
N ALA A 350 23.45 -14.13 -2.72
CA ALA A 350 24.13 -14.07 -4.01
C ALA A 350 23.90 -12.72 -4.72
N PHE A 351 24.81 -12.39 -5.64
CA PHE A 351 24.51 -11.48 -6.74
C PHE A 351 23.80 -12.26 -7.84
N MET A 352 22.72 -11.70 -8.34
CA MET A 352 21.97 -12.26 -9.47
C MET A 352 22.19 -11.38 -10.69
N PRO A 353 23.11 -11.77 -11.59
CA PRO A 353 23.30 -11.08 -12.86
C PRO A 353 22.05 -11.23 -13.73
N SER A 354 21.60 -10.15 -14.33
CA SER A 354 20.42 -10.12 -15.20
C SER A 354 20.60 -9.09 -16.30
N LEU A 355 20.10 -9.40 -17.50
CA LEU A 355 20.11 -8.46 -18.63
C LEU A 355 19.26 -7.22 -18.38
N ALA A 356 18.15 -7.36 -17.65
CA ALA A 356 17.30 -6.23 -17.34
C ALA A 356 17.82 -5.45 -16.15
N GLN A 357 18.06 -6.12 -15.02
CA GLN A 357 18.54 -5.50 -13.79
C GLN A 357 19.13 -6.54 -12.86
N SER A 358 20.42 -6.45 -12.63
CA SER A 358 21.10 -7.27 -11.63
C SER A 358 20.78 -6.80 -10.21
N PHE A 359 20.74 -7.73 -9.25
CA PHE A 359 20.38 -7.41 -7.86
C PHE A 359 21.07 -8.32 -6.84
N LYS A 360 21.13 -7.85 -5.59
CA LYS A 360 21.51 -8.66 -4.43
C LYS A 360 20.29 -9.40 -3.90
N MET A 361 20.38 -10.71 -3.81
CA MET A 361 19.42 -11.53 -3.08
C MET A 361 19.80 -11.52 -1.60
N SER A 362 18.91 -11.04 -0.73
CA SER A 362 19.22 -10.83 0.67
C SER A 362 18.10 -11.29 1.62
N SER A 363 18.48 -11.57 2.87
CA SER A 363 17.54 -11.80 3.98
C SER A 363 17.92 -10.94 5.18
N PRO A 364 16.94 -10.42 5.93
CA PRO A 364 17.19 -9.68 7.16
C PRO A 364 17.72 -10.60 8.27
N LEU A 365 18.56 -10.04 9.14
CA LEU A 365 19.11 -10.75 10.31
C LEU A 365 18.60 -10.12 11.61
N ASN A 366 19.26 -9.05 12.09
CA ASN A 366 19.01 -8.46 13.39
C ASN A 366 18.60 -6.99 13.27
N GLU A 367 17.75 -6.52 14.16
CA GLU A 367 17.45 -5.10 14.28
C GLU A 367 18.67 -4.36 14.86
N VAL A 368 19.21 -3.40 14.11
CA VAL A 368 20.40 -2.64 14.46
C VAL A 368 20.12 -1.20 14.87
N GLY A 369 18.95 -0.67 14.55
CA GLY A 369 18.58 0.72 14.86
C GLY A 369 17.31 1.15 14.16
N THR A 370 17.18 2.45 13.96
CA THR A 370 16.01 3.06 13.32
C THR A 370 16.47 4.02 12.23
N LEU A 371 15.90 3.89 11.03
CA LEU A 371 15.97 4.92 10.00
C LEU A 371 15.18 6.14 10.50
N VAL A 372 15.84 7.28 10.65
CA VAL A 372 15.23 8.50 11.22
C VAL A 372 15.06 9.62 10.21
N GLN A 373 15.78 9.56 9.08
CA GLN A 373 15.62 10.51 7.99
C GLN A 373 15.82 9.82 6.64
N ASP A 374 14.92 10.11 5.72
CA ASP A 374 14.95 9.68 4.33
C ASP A 374 15.06 10.91 3.44
N ARG A 375 16.30 11.28 3.07
CA ARG A 375 16.67 12.52 2.42
C ARG A 375 17.11 12.30 0.98
N GLN A 376 17.21 13.39 0.22
CA GLN A 376 17.50 13.34 -1.21
C GLN A 376 18.83 12.65 -1.57
N SER A 377 19.85 12.75 -0.73
CA SER A 377 21.20 12.23 -0.99
C SER A 377 21.57 10.99 -0.17
N CYS A 378 20.78 10.63 0.82
CA CYS A 378 20.99 9.41 1.64
C CYS A 378 19.82 9.13 2.57
N ILE A 379 19.82 7.94 3.13
CA ILE A 379 19.08 7.63 4.35
C ILE A 379 20.00 7.79 5.57
N ILE A 380 19.42 8.22 6.69
CA ILE A 380 20.16 8.45 7.95
C ILE A 380 19.51 7.62 9.04
N GLY A 381 20.30 6.73 9.64
CA GLY A 381 19.93 5.88 10.75
C GLY A 381 20.49 6.33 12.09
N ASP A 382 19.84 5.90 13.16
CA ASP A 382 20.27 6.06 14.54
C ASP A 382 20.29 4.68 15.22
N LEU A 383 21.46 4.21 15.63
CA LEU A 383 21.67 2.88 16.21
C LEU A 383 21.12 2.74 17.65
N ASP A 384 20.94 3.84 18.36
CA ASP A 384 20.35 3.85 19.70
C ASP A 384 18.82 4.00 19.65
N ALA A 385 18.26 4.50 18.55
CA ALA A 385 16.82 4.63 18.37
C ALA A 385 16.15 3.27 18.09
N ARG A 386 14.91 3.12 18.54
CA ARG A 386 14.07 1.96 18.21
C ARG A 386 12.72 2.45 17.72
N SER A 387 12.31 1.91 16.61
CA SER A 387 10.95 2.13 16.07
C SER A 387 10.02 1.04 16.57
N THR A 388 8.76 1.38 16.65
CA THR A 388 7.69 0.41 16.89
C THR A 388 6.98 0.12 15.58
N MET A 389 6.56 -1.12 15.38
CA MET A 389 5.73 -1.51 14.26
C MET A 389 4.27 -1.69 14.71
N LEU A 390 3.34 -1.62 13.77
CA LEU A 390 1.91 -1.80 14.04
C LEU A 390 1.57 -3.28 13.89
N PRO A 391 1.14 -3.98 14.97
CA PRO A 391 0.76 -5.37 14.90
C PRO A 391 -0.58 -5.52 14.17
N ILE A 392 -0.63 -6.54 13.30
CA ILE A 392 -1.79 -6.94 12.53
C ILE A 392 -2.01 -8.43 12.70
N ASP A 393 -3.20 -8.81 13.15
CA ASP A 393 -3.63 -10.20 13.23
C ASP A 393 -4.77 -10.44 12.26
N VAL A 394 -4.60 -11.40 11.36
CA VAL A 394 -5.59 -11.77 10.35
C VAL A 394 -6.05 -13.20 10.60
N ARG A 395 -7.36 -13.41 10.69
CA ARG A 395 -7.97 -14.74 10.72
C ARG A 395 -8.77 -14.92 9.46
N VAL A 396 -8.50 -15.99 8.74
CA VAL A 396 -9.26 -16.38 7.54
C VAL A 396 -9.98 -17.68 7.84
N SER A 397 -11.28 -17.74 7.53
CA SER A 397 -12.13 -18.92 7.73
C SER A 397 -13.29 -18.90 6.74
N GLY A 398 -13.97 -20.02 6.61
CA GLY A 398 -15.18 -20.13 5.77
C GLY A 398 -15.60 -21.59 5.55
N PRO A 399 -16.77 -21.82 4.96
CA PRO A 399 -17.18 -23.16 4.56
C PRO A 399 -16.22 -23.70 3.49
N GLY A 400 -15.53 -24.81 3.77
CA GLY A 400 -14.55 -25.40 2.87
C GLY A 400 -13.16 -24.77 2.90
N VAL A 401 -12.97 -23.71 3.67
CA VAL A 401 -11.67 -23.06 3.88
C VAL A 401 -11.09 -23.49 5.21
N GLU A 402 -9.86 -24.00 5.22
CA GLU A 402 -9.15 -24.34 6.45
C GLU A 402 -8.89 -23.06 7.26
N PRO A 403 -9.31 -22.99 8.54
CA PRO A 403 -9.07 -21.81 9.35
C PRO A 403 -7.58 -21.53 9.55
N ARG A 404 -7.12 -20.36 9.13
CA ARG A 404 -5.72 -19.91 9.25
C ARG A 404 -5.61 -18.61 10.01
N ARG A 405 -4.50 -18.45 10.68
CA ARG A 405 -4.14 -17.21 11.38
C ARG A 405 -2.79 -16.74 10.90
N PHE A 406 -2.69 -15.44 10.68
CA PHE A 406 -1.47 -14.78 10.27
C PHE A 406 -1.19 -13.64 11.24
N HIS A 407 0.07 -13.55 11.63
CA HIS A 407 0.57 -12.44 12.44
C HIS A 407 1.64 -11.69 11.65
N ALA A 408 1.45 -10.40 11.50
CA ALA A 408 2.44 -9.52 10.89
C ALA A 408 2.51 -8.20 11.65
N GLU A 409 3.62 -7.51 11.50
CA GLU A 409 3.77 -6.13 11.95
C GLU A 409 4.15 -5.29 10.74
N VAL A 410 3.53 -4.12 10.58
CA VAL A 410 3.83 -3.19 9.48
C VAL A 410 4.48 -1.92 9.99
N ALA A 411 5.31 -1.32 9.16
CA ALA A 411 5.97 -0.06 9.44
C ALA A 411 4.94 1.05 9.72
N ARG A 412 5.18 1.81 10.80
CA ARG A 412 4.34 2.94 11.19
C ARG A 412 4.70 4.17 10.36
N ASN A 413 3.89 4.44 9.38
CA ASN A 413 3.97 5.64 8.56
C ASN A 413 2.60 5.93 7.96
N ARG A 414 2.08 7.14 8.11
CA ARG A 414 0.73 7.49 7.66
C ARG A 414 0.43 7.18 6.19
N ARG A 415 1.46 7.16 5.35
CA ARG A 415 1.35 6.88 3.91
C ARG A 415 1.52 5.40 3.58
N LEU A 416 2.41 4.72 4.29
CA LEU A 416 2.74 3.31 4.04
C LEU A 416 1.81 2.34 4.78
N THR A 417 1.46 2.65 6.03
CA THR A 417 0.69 1.74 6.89
C THR A 417 -0.60 1.23 6.25
N PRO A 418 -1.49 2.07 5.65
CA PRO A 418 -2.74 1.58 5.08
C PRO A 418 -2.51 0.61 3.91
N MET A 419 -1.54 0.92 3.04
CA MET A 419 -1.20 0.07 1.90
C MET A 419 -0.59 -1.25 2.36
N LEU A 420 0.40 -1.22 3.26
CA LEU A 420 1.06 -2.42 3.77
C LEU A 420 0.06 -3.33 4.48
N THR A 421 -0.87 -2.76 5.25
CA THR A 421 -1.95 -3.52 5.89
C THR A 421 -2.84 -4.20 4.87
N SER A 422 -3.25 -3.49 3.81
CA SER A 422 -4.09 -4.07 2.75
C SER A 422 -3.39 -5.22 2.02
N LEU A 423 -2.08 -5.09 1.79
CA LEU A 423 -1.27 -6.15 1.18
C LEU A 423 -1.14 -7.38 2.10
N VAL A 424 -0.92 -7.17 3.40
CA VAL A 424 -0.85 -8.25 4.40
C VAL A 424 -2.18 -9.00 4.47
N VAL A 425 -3.31 -8.28 4.55
CA VAL A 425 -4.64 -8.90 4.60
C VAL A 425 -4.98 -9.61 3.29
N GLY A 426 -4.66 -8.99 2.15
CA GLY A 426 -4.86 -9.59 0.82
C GLY A 426 -4.06 -10.87 0.64
N ASN A 427 -2.80 -10.86 1.09
CA ASN A 427 -1.95 -12.04 1.06
C ASN A 427 -2.46 -13.16 1.98
N ALA A 428 -2.92 -12.82 3.17
CA ALA A 428 -3.49 -13.80 4.10
C ALA A 428 -4.70 -14.53 3.50
N ILE A 429 -5.54 -13.82 2.73
CA ILE A 429 -6.66 -14.41 2.00
C ILE A 429 -6.15 -15.29 0.86
N ALA A 430 -5.22 -14.77 0.02
CA ALA A 430 -4.68 -15.49 -1.13
C ALA A 430 -3.86 -16.74 -0.75
N ASP A 431 -3.26 -16.75 0.45
CA ASP A 431 -2.53 -17.91 0.97
C ASP A 431 -3.48 -18.95 1.59
N ALA A 432 -4.58 -18.50 2.23
CA ALA A 432 -5.59 -19.39 2.78
C ALA A 432 -6.51 -19.97 1.69
N GLU A 433 -6.73 -19.21 0.61
CA GLU A 433 -7.59 -19.58 -0.52
C GLU A 433 -6.89 -19.20 -1.84
N PRO A 434 -6.06 -20.11 -2.37
CA PRO A 434 -5.30 -19.86 -3.58
C PRO A 434 -6.15 -19.94 -4.87
N ASP A 435 -7.32 -20.56 -4.82
CA ASP A 435 -8.14 -20.77 -6.00
C ASP A 435 -8.80 -19.46 -6.46
N VAL A 436 -8.72 -19.22 -7.76
CA VAL A 436 -9.36 -18.08 -8.42
C VAL A 436 -10.78 -18.47 -8.77
N THR A 437 -11.72 -18.14 -7.88
CA THR A 437 -13.13 -18.50 -8.03
C THR A 437 -14.05 -17.39 -7.53
N ASP A 438 -15.32 -17.48 -7.92
CA ASP A 438 -16.36 -16.56 -7.43
C ASP A 438 -16.54 -16.70 -5.93
N MET A 439 -16.35 -15.64 -5.20
CA MET A 439 -16.50 -15.62 -3.75
C MET A 439 -17.07 -14.31 -3.21
N VAL A 440 -17.77 -14.42 -2.11
CA VAL A 440 -18.10 -13.28 -1.24
C VAL A 440 -17.19 -13.34 -0.03
N VAL A 441 -16.49 -12.27 0.23
CA VAL A 441 -15.62 -12.13 1.40
C VAL A 441 -16.23 -11.10 2.35
N THR A 442 -16.52 -11.56 3.57
CA THR A 442 -16.90 -10.68 4.68
C THR A 442 -15.64 -10.33 5.46
N VAL A 443 -15.29 -9.05 5.53
CA VAL A 443 -14.13 -8.53 6.24
C VAL A 443 -14.62 -7.71 7.44
N THR A 444 -14.31 -8.17 8.64
CA THR A 444 -14.55 -7.43 9.87
C THR A 444 -13.21 -6.90 10.39
N SER A 445 -13.01 -5.60 10.29
CA SER A 445 -11.79 -4.91 10.71
C SER A 445 -12.02 -4.20 12.03
N LYS A 446 -11.17 -4.46 13.01
CA LYS A 446 -11.14 -3.78 14.30
C LYS A 446 -9.85 -3.00 14.43
N VAL A 447 -9.97 -1.69 14.29
CA VAL A 447 -8.85 -0.75 14.32
C VAL A 447 -8.74 -0.15 15.73
N GLY A 448 -7.68 -0.48 16.44
CA GLY A 448 -7.37 0.10 17.74
C GLY A 448 -6.79 1.49 17.58
N VAL A 449 -7.39 2.47 18.24
CA VAL A 449 -6.95 3.86 18.27
C VAL A 449 -6.66 4.26 19.71
N LYS A 450 -5.44 4.62 20.01
CA LYS A 450 -5.01 4.96 21.38
C LYS A 450 -5.88 6.09 21.96
N GLY A 451 -6.44 5.84 23.12
CA GLY A 451 -7.32 6.82 23.81
C GLY A 451 -8.79 6.81 23.34
N HIS A 452 -9.15 5.95 22.39
CA HIS A 452 -10.54 5.82 21.89
C HIS A 452 -11.00 4.37 21.92
N ALA A 453 -12.32 4.18 21.91
CA ALA A 453 -12.89 2.84 21.71
C ALA A 453 -12.52 2.33 20.30
N PRO A 454 -12.15 1.05 20.14
CA PRO A 454 -11.78 0.50 18.84
C PRO A 454 -12.86 0.74 17.79
N LEU A 455 -12.44 1.06 16.57
CA LEU A 455 -13.33 1.22 15.43
C LEU A 455 -13.52 -0.14 14.78
N GLU A 456 -14.73 -0.68 14.86
CA GLU A 456 -15.11 -1.94 14.22
C GLU A 456 -15.97 -1.65 13.01
N LEU A 457 -15.56 -2.16 11.84
CA LEU A 457 -16.26 -1.99 10.57
C LEU A 457 -16.35 -3.33 9.85
N ARG A 458 -17.52 -3.59 9.26
CA ARG A 458 -17.78 -4.82 8.54
C ARG A 458 -18.12 -4.52 7.08
N ASP A 459 -17.40 -5.15 6.17
CA ASP A 459 -17.58 -5.04 4.73
C ASP A 459 -17.89 -6.41 4.13
N GLN A 460 -18.64 -6.38 3.02
CA GLN A 460 -18.87 -7.57 2.19
C GLN A 460 -18.48 -7.22 0.76
N ILE A 461 -17.60 -8.01 0.19
CA ILE A 461 -17.01 -7.79 -1.12
C ILE A 461 -17.24 -9.04 -1.96
N PHE A 462 -17.88 -8.91 -3.12
CA PHE A 462 -17.91 -9.96 -4.12
C PHE A 462 -16.71 -9.81 -5.06
N SER A 463 -16.06 -10.91 -5.36
CA SER A 463 -14.99 -10.95 -6.35
C SER A 463 -15.09 -12.21 -7.19
N PRO A 464 -15.17 -12.08 -8.52
CA PRO A 464 -15.21 -13.22 -9.44
C PRO A 464 -13.83 -13.87 -9.68
N GLU A 465 -12.77 -13.22 -9.27
CA GLU A 465 -11.37 -13.64 -9.56
C GLU A 465 -10.51 -13.76 -8.29
N GLY A 466 -11.14 -14.03 -7.16
CA GLY A 466 -10.47 -14.01 -5.86
C GLY A 466 -10.15 -12.57 -5.39
N VAL A 467 -9.91 -12.40 -4.09
CA VAL A 467 -9.74 -11.08 -3.47
C VAL A 467 -8.29 -10.64 -3.52
N SER A 468 -8.05 -9.45 -4.04
CA SER A 468 -6.73 -8.80 -4.06
C SER A 468 -6.58 -7.81 -2.91
N GLY A 469 -5.35 -7.50 -2.52
CA GLY A 469 -5.06 -6.43 -1.57
C GLY A 469 -5.60 -5.07 -2.04
N ARG A 470 -5.63 -4.87 -3.36
CA ARG A 470 -6.21 -3.69 -3.99
C ARG A 470 -7.72 -3.59 -3.77
N ALA A 471 -8.46 -4.69 -3.95
CA ALA A 471 -9.90 -4.72 -3.66
C ALA A 471 -10.18 -4.45 -2.18
N LEU A 472 -9.36 -5.00 -1.30
CA LEU A 472 -9.46 -4.81 0.15
C LEU A 472 -9.16 -3.38 0.60
N SER A 473 -8.26 -2.67 -0.08
CA SER A 473 -7.97 -1.26 0.25
C SER A 473 -9.21 -0.37 0.14
N MET A 474 -10.24 -0.82 -0.60
CA MET A 474 -11.53 -0.16 -0.71
C MET A 474 -12.48 -0.50 0.43
N SER A 475 -12.20 -1.55 1.22
CA SER A 475 -13.01 -1.86 2.40
C SER A 475 -12.99 -0.66 3.36
N ARG A 476 -14.11 -0.39 4.00
CA ARG A 476 -14.24 0.75 4.93
C ARG A 476 -13.27 0.65 6.08
N GLY A 477 -13.06 -0.55 6.60
CA GLY A 477 -12.14 -0.79 7.71
C GLY A 477 -10.71 -0.43 7.37
N LEU A 478 -10.19 -0.85 6.22
CA LEU A 478 -8.83 -0.55 5.80
C LEU A 478 -8.69 0.92 5.33
N ARG A 479 -9.72 1.46 4.68
CA ARG A 479 -9.74 2.87 4.28
C ARG A 479 -9.79 3.82 5.48
N ALA A 480 -10.56 3.46 6.52
CA ALA A 480 -10.66 4.24 7.74
C ALA A 480 -9.29 4.47 8.41
N MET A 481 -8.33 3.55 8.29
CA MET A 481 -6.97 3.78 8.77
C MET A 481 -6.31 4.99 8.11
N GLY A 482 -6.41 5.09 6.79
CA GLY A 482 -5.91 6.25 6.06
C GLY A 482 -6.60 7.54 6.49
N GLU A 483 -7.92 7.51 6.61
CA GLU A 483 -8.72 8.65 7.06
C GLU A 483 -8.35 9.08 8.49
N LEU A 484 -8.13 8.13 9.40
CA LEU A 484 -7.68 8.40 10.77
C LEU A 484 -6.28 9.01 10.81
N LEU A 485 -5.33 8.46 10.05
CA LEU A 485 -3.95 8.93 10.01
C LEU A 485 -3.79 10.30 9.34
N PHE A 486 -4.75 10.70 8.48
CA PHE A 486 -4.78 12.01 7.81
C PHE A 486 -5.85 12.94 8.36
N ASN A 487 -6.47 12.61 9.49
CA ASN A 487 -7.51 13.45 10.09
C ASN A 487 -7.00 14.88 10.40
N PRO A 488 -7.87 15.90 10.35
CA PRO A 488 -7.47 17.29 10.55
C PRO A 488 -7.47 17.74 12.03
N PHE A 489 -7.90 16.88 12.97
CA PHE A 489 -8.16 17.30 14.34
C PHE A 489 -6.93 17.16 15.24
N GLU A 490 -6.39 15.95 15.36
CA GLU A 490 -5.27 15.64 16.24
C GLU A 490 -4.46 14.43 15.76
N PRO A 491 -3.19 14.29 16.17
CA PRO A 491 -2.37 13.13 15.84
C PRO A 491 -2.98 11.83 16.38
N VAL A 492 -3.10 10.82 15.52
CA VAL A 492 -3.64 9.50 15.85
C VAL A 492 -2.50 8.48 15.98
N VAL A 493 -2.57 7.67 17.01
CA VAL A 493 -1.71 6.49 17.19
C VAL A 493 -2.58 5.25 17.07
N LEU A 494 -2.35 4.47 16.02
CA LEU A 494 -2.95 3.14 15.88
C LEU A 494 -2.15 2.16 16.74
N ASP A 495 -2.80 1.38 17.59
CA ASP A 495 -2.10 0.45 18.49
C ASP A 495 -2.13 -1.00 17.99
N ARG A 496 -3.20 -1.43 17.33
CA ARG A 496 -3.37 -2.77 16.79
C ARG A 496 -4.47 -2.80 15.72
N ILE A 497 -4.37 -3.75 14.81
CA ILE A 497 -5.41 -4.06 13.83
C ILE A 497 -5.71 -5.56 13.88
N ASP A 498 -6.96 -5.91 14.15
CA ASP A 498 -7.45 -7.28 14.05
C ASP A 498 -8.42 -7.35 12.86
N VAL A 499 -8.23 -8.35 12.01
CA VAL A 499 -9.07 -8.55 10.81
C VAL A 499 -9.59 -10.00 10.80
N ASP A 500 -10.90 -10.16 10.89
CA ASP A 500 -11.57 -11.44 10.73
C ASP A 500 -12.16 -11.50 9.31
N VAL A 501 -11.73 -12.48 8.55
CA VAL A 501 -12.15 -12.71 7.15
C VAL A 501 -12.93 -14.00 7.08
N ARG A 502 -14.13 -13.91 6.52
CA ARG A 502 -14.97 -15.06 6.21
C ARG A 502 -15.17 -15.17 4.70
N VAL A 503 -14.68 -16.25 4.11
CA VAL A 503 -14.81 -16.56 2.68
C VAL A 503 -16.01 -17.46 2.47
N GLU A 504 -16.86 -17.15 1.51
CA GLU A 504 -18.04 -17.94 1.14
C GLU A 504 -18.13 -18.05 -0.39
N TYR A 505 -18.20 -19.28 -0.91
CA TYR A 505 -18.31 -19.52 -2.36
C TYR A 505 -19.76 -19.35 -2.79
N ARG A 506 -20.16 -18.11 -3.03
CA ARG A 506 -21.51 -17.77 -3.46
C ARG A 506 -21.52 -16.62 -4.47
N ARG A 507 -22.57 -16.60 -5.29
CA ARG A 507 -22.74 -15.64 -6.40
C ARG A 507 -23.98 -14.76 -6.20
N ASP A 508 -24.47 -14.65 -4.98
CA ASP A 508 -25.67 -13.89 -4.64
C ASP A 508 -25.38 -12.37 -4.58
N VAL A 509 -25.03 -11.86 -5.73
CA VAL A 509 -24.81 -10.43 -5.99
C VAL A 509 -25.73 -9.98 -7.12
N ALA A 510 -26.32 -8.82 -6.98
CA ALA A 510 -27.15 -8.20 -8.01
C ALA A 510 -26.77 -6.74 -8.26
N GLU A 511 -26.92 -6.30 -9.49
CA GLU A 511 -26.71 -4.92 -9.91
C GLU A 511 -28.05 -4.20 -10.05
N ILE A 512 -28.15 -2.98 -9.50
CA ILE A 512 -29.28 -2.09 -9.75
C ILE A 512 -29.15 -1.55 -11.16
N ILE A 513 -30.01 -2.01 -12.08
CA ILE A 513 -30.00 -1.64 -13.49
C ILE A 513 -31.11 -0.68 -13.90
N GLY A 514 -32.12 -0.54 -13.06
CA GLY A 514 -33.24 0.32 -13.34
C GLY A 514 -34.04 0.70 -12.10
N VAL A 515 -34.70 1.86 -12.18
CA VAL A 515 -35.65 2.33 -11.20
C VAL A 515 -36.87 2.94 -11.90
N SER A 516 -38.06 2.64 -11.42
CA SER A 516 -39.29 3.16 -11.97
C SER A 516 -40.39 3.30 -10.90
N LEU A 517 -41.35 4.17 -11.15
CA LEU A 517 -42.57 4.30 -10.34
C LEU A 517 -43.76 3.78 -11.15
N PRO A 518 -44.56 2.88 -10.58
CA PRO A 518 -45.82 2.53 -11.20
C PRO A 518 -46.83 3.67 -10.98
N GLY A 519 -47.35 4.21 -12.06
CA GLY A 519 -48.29 5.33 -12.04
C GLY A 519 -47.69 6.65 -12.53
N GLN A 520 -48.55 7.59 -12.94
CA GLN A 520 -48.11 8.85 -13.52
C GLN A 520 -48.13 10.04 -12.55
N GLU A 521 -48.72 9.90 -11.37
CA GLU A 521 -48.95 11.00 -10.45
C GLU A 521 -48.45 10.63 -9.06
N VAL A 522 -47.65 11.51 -8.50
CA VAL A 522 -47.09 11.37 -7.14
C VAL A 522 -47.50 12.63 -6.36
N HIS A 523 -48.10 12.42 -5.19
CA HIS A 523 -48.54 13.51 -4.30
C HIS A 523 -47.67 13.59 -3.06
N ALA A 524 -47.57 14.78 -2.52
CA ALA A 524 -46.87 15.02 -1.27
C ALA A 524 -47.54 14.30 -0.11
N GLY A 525 -46.82 13.53 0.66
CA GLY A 525 -47.31 12.68 1.74
C GLY A 525 -47.62 11.24 1.36
N ASP A 526 -47.58 10.90 0.05
CA ASP A 526 -47.80 9.54 -0.40
C ASP A 526 -46.66 8.62 -0.02
N THR A 527 -46.98 7.32 0.15
CA THR A 527 -46.00 6.23 0.15
C THR A 527 -46.05 5.55 -1.21
N VAL A 528 -45.01 5.80 -2.01
CA VAL A 528 -44.96 5.26 -3.39
C VAL A 528 -44.14 3.97 -3.47
N PRO A 529 -44.63 2.94 -4.19
CA PRO A 529 -43.89 1.69 -4.35
C PRO A 529 -42.85 1.85 -5.47
N LEU A 530 -41.65 2.23 -5.10
CA LEU A 530 -40.54 2.35 -6.05
C LEU A 530 -40.09 0.97 -6.53
N ARG A 531 -40.15 0.72 -7.83
CA ARG A 531 -39.72 -0.55 -8.43
C ARG A 531 -38.23 -0.45 -8.81
N VAL A 532 -37.42 -1.28 -8.18
CA VAL A 532 -35.98 -1.39 -8.42
C VAL A 532 -35.72 -2.66 -9.18
N THR A 533 -35.24 -2.55 -10.41
CA THR A 533 -34.86 -3.70 -11.24
C THR A 533 -33.44 -4.11 -10.93
N LEU A 534 -33.27 -5.36 -10.56
CA LEU A 534 -32.02 -5.96 -10.17
C LEU A 534 -31.63 -7.06 -11.16
N ARG A 535 -30.37 -7.02 -11.62
CA ARG A 535 -29.76 -8.05 -12.45
C ARG A 535 -28.80 -8.87 -11.59
N PRO A 536 -29.12 -10.12 -11.24
CA PRO A 536 -28.22 -11.02 -10.55
C PRO A 536 -26.98 -11.33 -11.40
N TYR A 537 -25.83 -11.59 -10.77
CA TYR A 537 -24.63 -12.09 -11.42
C TYR A 537 -24.92 -13.39 -12.22
N ALA A 538 -25.77 -14.25 -11.66
CA ALA A 538 -26.29 -15.43 -12.33
C ALA A 538 -27.78 -15.57 -12.06
N GLY A 539 -28.59 -15.61 -13.13
CA GLY A 539 -30.05 -15.76 -13.04
C GLY A 539 -30.83 -14.66 -13.77
N PRO A 540 -32.15 -14.76 -13.78
CA PRO A 540 -33.02 -13.78 -14.42
C PRO A 540 -33.11 -12.48 -13.61
N GLU A 541 -33.35 -11.38 -14.30
CA GLU A 541 -33.68 -10.10 -13.68
C GLU A 541 -34.97 -10.21 -12.86
N TYR A 542 -34.98 -9.48 -11.73
CA TYR A 542 -36.17 -9.40 -10.88
C TYR A 542 -36.37 -7.98 -10.36
N VAL A 543 -37.55 -7.72 -9.84
CA VAL A 543 -37.94 -6.41 -9.32
C VAL A 543 -38.19 -6.51 -7.83
N GLU A 544 -37.50 -5.66 -7.07
CA GLU A 544 -37.81 -5.37 -5.66
C GLU A 544 -38.66 -4.11 -5.59
N THR A 545 -39.64 -4.13 -4.68
CA THR A 545 -40.49 -2.96 -4.45
C THR A 545 -40.11 -2.31 -3.14
N VAL A 546 -39.59 -1.09 -3.21
CA VAL A 546 -39.14 -0.31 -2.05
C VAL A 546 -40.20 0.75 -1.74
N PRO A 547 -40.88 0.69 -0.58
CA PRO A 547 -41.80 1.74 -0.20
C PRO A 547 -41.04 3.02 0.16
N VAL A 548 -41.31 4.12 -0.52
CA VAL A 548 -40.67 5.40 -0.29
C VAL A 548 -41.71 6.45 0.07
N VAL A 549 -41.51 7.11 1.20
CA VAL A 549 -42.42 8.19 1.63
C VAL A 549 -42.01 9.50 0.97
N ILE A 550 -42.94 10.18 0.32
CA ILE A 550 -42.74 11.49 -0.27
C ILE A 550 -43.00 12.55 0.78
N PRO A 551 -42.01 13.35 1.20
CA PRO A 551 -42.22 14.38 2.24
C PRO A 551 -43.25 15.42 1.79
N ARG A 552 -44.10 15.88 2.71
CA ARG A 552 -45.07 16.94 2.41
C ARG A 552 -44.39 18.27 2.03
N THR A 553 -43.16 18.48 2.45
CA THR A 553 -42.38 19.68 2.18
C THR A 553 -41.97 19.87 0.74
N VAL A 554 -42.07 18.82 -0.10
CA VAL A 554 -41.66 18.85 -1.51
C VAL A 554 -42.83 19.00 -2.49
N ALA A 555 -44.01 19.42 -2.01
CA ALA A 555 -45.18 19.63 -2.84
C ALA A 555 -44.93 20.70 -3.92
N GLY A 556 -45.22 20.35 -5.17
CA GLY A 556 -45.02 21.22 -6.34
C GLY A 556 -43.57 21.24 -6.88
N GLU A 557 -42.68 20.49 -6.30
CA GLU A 557 -41.26 20.42 -6.71
C GLU A 557 -40.96 19.22 -7.59
N VAL A 558 -39.92 19.34 -8.41
CA VAL A 558 -39.30 18.19 -9.10
C VAL A 558 -38.22 17.64 -8.20
N ILE A 559 -38.45 16.45 -7.65
CA ILE A 559 -37.49 15.75 -6.82
C ILE A 559 -36.68 14.76 -7.66
N LYS A 560 -35.46 14.51 -7.21
CA LYS A 560 -34.62 13.41 -7.73
C LYS A 560 -34.58 12.29 -6.70
N ILE A 561 -34.92 11.09 -7.12
CA ILE A 561 -34.81 9.88 -6.31
C ILE A 561 -33.58 9.12 -6.81
N GLU A 562 -32.56 9.04 -5.97
CA GLU A 562 -31.36 8.26 -6.21
C GLU A 562 -31.47 6.94 -5.47
N VAL A 563 -31.34 5.82 -6.18
CA VAL A 563 -31.34 4.47 -5.63
C VAL A 563 -29.98 3.85 -5.84
N ALA A 564 -29.34 3.46 -4.75
CA ALA A 564 -28.00 2.90 -4.80
C ALA A 564 -27.80 1.78 -3.75
N SER A 565 -26.75 0.98 -3.97
CA SER A 565 -26.26 0.07 -2.93
C SER A 565 -25.88 0.82 -1.67
N GLY A 566 -26.25 0.31 -0.50
CA GLY A 566 -25.86 0.93 0.77
C GLY A 566 -24.35 1.07 0.93
N ALA A 567 -23.54 0.20 0.34
CA ALA A 567 -22.09 0.33 0.34
C ALA A 567 -21.58 1.60 -0.40
N GLN A 568 -22.39 2.16 -1.30
CA GLN A 568 -22.05 3.34 -2.10
C GLN A 568 -22.64 4.63 -1.56
N VAL A 569 -23.56 4.54 -0.60
CA VAL A 569 -24.24 5.71 -0.03
C VAL A 569 -23.52 6.16 1.24
N ARG A 570 -23.22 7.45 1.31
CA ARG A 570 -22.70 8.04 2.55
C ARG A 570 -23.87 8.33 3.49
N PRO A 571 -23.77 7.90 4.76
CA PRO A 571 -24.77 8.28 5.77
C PRO A 571 -24.82 9.80 5.92
N ASP A 572 -25.99 10.31 6.25
CA ASP A 572 -26.12 11.69 6.68
C ASP A 572 -25.63 11.80 8.12
N VAL A 573 -24.48 12.46 8.28
CA VAL A 573 -23.83 12.61 9.58
C VAL A 573 -23.43 14.06 9.78
N PRO A 574 -23.49 14.57 11.02
CA PRO A 574 -23.06 15.94 11.30
C PRO A 574 -21.58 16.11 10.94
N GLN A 575 -21.23 17.34 10.55
CA GLN A 575 -19.83 17.69 10.34
C GLN A 575 -19.03 17.41 11.60
N ALA A 576 -17.93 16.67 11.47
CA ALA A 576 -17.08 16.37 12.60
C ALA A 576 -16.32 17.62 13.06
N GLU A 577 -16.36 17.90 14.36
CA GLU A 577 -15.64 18.99 15.02
C GLU A 577 -14.49 18.48 15.90
N SER A 578 -14.38 17.18 16.06
CA SER A 578 -13.33 16.51 16.84
C SER A 578 -13.07 15.10 16.31
N LEU A 579 -11.91 14.54 16.65
CA LEU A 579 -11.57 13.16 16.31
C LEU A 579 -12.62 12.16 16.83
N ARG A 580 -13.15 12.37 18.02
CA ARG A 580 -14.20 11.51 18.59
C ARG A 580 -15.45 11.47 17.70
N VAL A 581 -15.97 12.65 17.32
CA VAL A 581 -17.16 12.74 16.43
C VAL A 581 -16.82 12.14 15.06
N TYR A 582 -15.61 12.35 14.58
CA TYR A 582 -15.16 11.78 13.32
C TYR A 582 -15.18 10.23 13.34
N ILE A 583 -14.63 9.62 14.39
CA ILE A 583 -14.68 8.16 14.61
C ILE A 583 -16.12 7.66 14.75
N ASP A 584 -16.97 8.39 15.50
CA ASP A 584 -18.37 8.02 15.66
C ASP A 584 -19.15 8.10 14.35
N ASN A 585 -18.82 9.05 13.47
CA ASN A 585 -19.39 9.14 12.13
C ASN A 585 -18.95 7.97 11.23
N MET A 586 -17.69 7.49 11.35
CA MET A 586 -17.20 6.33 10.60
C MET A 586 -17.95 5.04 10.96
N ARG A 587 -18.51 4.92 12.17
CA ARG A 587 -19.33 3.77 12.59
C ARG A 587 -20.69 3.73 11.91
N LYS A 588 -21.16 4.86 11.41
CA LYS A 588 -22.44 4.96 10.71
C LYS A 588 -22.25 4.63 9.24
N TYR A 589 -22.90 3.59 8.78
CA TYR A 589 -22.85 3.18 7.38
C TYR A 589 -24.01 2.25 7.03
N TYR A 590 -24.28 2.10 5.76
CA TYR A 590 -25.22 1.13 5.23
C TYR A 590 -24.48 -0.11 4.74
N GLY A 591 -25.04 -1.31 4.94
CA GLY A 591 -24.45 -2.56 4.47
C GLY A 591 -24.55 -2.74 2.95
N ALA A 592 -23.69 -3.59 2.38
CA ALA A 592 -23.76 -3.93 0.96
C ALA A 592 -25.01 -4.74 0.58
N SER A 593 -25.70 -5.34 1.56
CA SER A 593 -27.01 -6.01 1.39
C SER A 593 -28.19 -5.10 1.68
N THR A 594 -28.06 -3.80 1.41
CA THR A 594 -29.16 -2.84 1.50
C THR A 594 -29.30 -2.00 0.24
N ILE A 595 -30.52 -1.67 -0.11
CA ILE A 595 -30.87 -0.68 -1.13
C ILE A 595 -31.21 0.60 -0.39
N VAL A 596 -30.60 1.72 -0.78
CA VAL A 596 -30.88 3.04 -0.21
C VAL A 596 -31.48 3.93 -1.26
N ALA A 597 -32.72 4.37 -1.03
CA ALA A 597 -33.38 5.37 -1.82
C ALA A 597 -33.22 6.74 -1.15
N THR A 598 -32.56 7.67 -1.81
CA THR A 598 -32.34 9.03 -1.33
C THR A 598 -33.18 10.01 -2.16
N LEU A 599 -34.09 10.72 -1.48
CA LEU A 599 -34.85 11.81 -2.08
C LEU A 599 -34.06 13.09 -1.97
N GLN A 600 -33.90 13.76 -3.10
CA GLN A 600 -33.14 15.00 -3.20
C GLN A 600 -34.01 16.09 -3.83
N THR A 601 -34.06 17.25 -3.19
CA THR A 601 -34.68 18.45 -3.74
C THR A 601 -33.63 19.35 -4.39
N PRO A 602 -33.96 20.07 -5.45
CA PRO A 602 -33.08 21.11 -5.98
C PRO A 602 -32.82 22.15 -4.90
N ASP A 603 -31.55 22.38 -4.58
CA ASP A 603 -31.15 23.44 -3.65
C ASP A 603 -30.43 24.51 -4.47
N ALA A 604 -31.12 25.66 -4.62
CA ALA A 604 -30.57 26.78 -5.36
C ALA A 604 -29.45 27.44 -4.55
N GLY A 605 -28.24 27.37 -5.05
CA GLY A 605 -27.06 27.94 -4.43
C GLY A 605 -26.28 28.85 -5.37
N ALA A 606 -25.39 29.65 -4.82
CA ALA A 606 -24.43 30.45 -5.56
C ALA A 606 -23.02 30.12 -5.14
N SER A 607 -22.13 29.92 -6.09
CA SER A 607 -20.70 29.83 -5.84
C SER A 607 -20.08 31.22 -5.91
N LEU A 608 -19.57 31.72 -4.81
CA LEU A 608 -18.88 33.01 -4.71
C LEU A 608 -17.44 32.79 -4.27
N ARG A 609 -16.47 33.14 -5.13
CA ARG A 609 -15.03 32.97 -4.86
C ARG A 609 -14.64 31.57 -4.40
N GLY A 610 -15.23 30.54 -5.03
CA GLY A 610 -14.99 29.15 -4.69
C GLY A 610 -15.73 28.63 -3.45
N ARG A 611 -16.61 29.41 -2.84
CA ARG A 611 -17.51 28.99 -1.75
C ARG A 611 -18.90 28.76 -2.28
N LEU A 612 -19.46 27.62 -1.94
CA LEU A 612 -20.85 27.30 -2.23
C LEU A 612 -21.71 27.81 -1.08
N ILE A 613 -22.69 28.67 -1.38
CA ILE A 613 -23.73 29.16 -0.43
C ILE A 613 -25.03 28.53 -0.87
N GLN A 614 -25.60 27.70 -0.02
CA GLN A 614 -26.86 26.95 -0.26
C GLN A 614 -28.04 27.56 0.50
N GLY A 615 -29.25 27.17 0.16
CA GLY A 615 -30.46 27.62 0.83
C GLY A 615 -30.76 29.11 0.66
N LEU A 616 -30.29 29.72 -0.43
CA LEU A 616 -30.57 31.11 -0.72
C LEU A 616 -32.01 31.27 -1.24
N PRO A 617 -32.80 32.18 -0.68
CA PRO A 617 -34.13 32.49 -1.22
C PRO A 617 -34.01 33.02 -2.66
N ALA A 618 -35.02 32.78 -3.47
CA ALA A 618 -35.04 33.17 -4.89
C ALA A 618 -34.69 34.66 -5.09
N SER A 619 -35.15 35.54 -4.21
CA SER A 619 -34.82 36.97 -4.24
C SER A 619 -33.31 37.25 -4.04
N ALA A 620 -32.64 36.48 -3.20
CA ALA A 620 -31.20 36.61 -3.03
C ALA A 620 -30.43 36.07 -4.26
N MET A 621 -30.92 34.98 -4.88
CA MET A 621 -30.34 34.43 -6.13
C MET A 621 -30.49 35.42 -7.29
N ASP A 622 -31.62 36.11 -7.41
CA ASP A 622 -31.84 37.12 -8.44
C ASP A 622 -30.95 38.36 -8.26
N THR A 623 -30.57 38.63 -7.02
CA THR A 623 -29.67 39.75 -6.67
C THR A 623 -28.21 39.41 -6.97
N LEU A 624 -27.84 38.15 -6.89
CA LEU A 624 -26.49 37.65 -7.21
C LEU A 624 -26.35 37.48 -8.72
N ARG A 625 -26.14 38.58 -9.45
CA ARG A 625 -25.96 38.56 -10.89
C ARG A 625 -24.71 37.73 -11.27
N PRO A 626 -24.78 36.88 -12.30
CA PRO A 626 -23.63 36.12 -12.78
C PRO A 626 -22.46 37.03 -13.11
N SER A 627 -21.33 36.82 -12.47
CA SER A 627 -20.06 37.51 -12.73
C SER A 627 -18.92 36.51 -12.81
N LYS A 628 -17.69 36.95 -13.13
CA LYS A 628 -16.52 36.09 -13.08
C LYS A 628 -16.28 35.52 -11.67
N GLN A 629 -16.81 36.17 -10.62
CA GLN A 629 -16.64 35.79 -9.21
C GLN A 629 -17.84 35.03 -8.63
N THR A 630 -19.01 35.05 -9.32
CA THR A 630 -20.25 34.43 -8.87
C THR A 630 -20.77 33.52 -9.98
N LYS A 631 -20.96 32.25 -9.70
CA LYS A 631 -21.58 31.27 -10.60
C LYS A 631 -22.78 30.67 -9.89
N ARG A 632 -23.87 30.47 -10.67
CA ARG A 632 -25.00 29.67 -10.20
C ARG A 632 -24.50 28.23 -10.01
N ALA A 633 -24.78 27.64 -8.86
CA ALA A 633 -24.48 26.27 -8.57
C ALA A 633 -25.77 25.54 -8.27
N ASP A 634 -26.11 24.62 -9.15
CA ASP A 634 -27.21 23.70 -8.91
C ASP A 634 -26.70 22.62 -7.98
N SER A 635 -27.27 22.54 -6.79
CA SER A 635 -27.01 21.50 -5.81
C SER A 635 -28.32 20.82 -5.42
N TYR A 636 -28.19 19.70 -4.73
CA TYR A 636 -29.33 18.96 -4.22
C TYR A 636 -29.20 18.83 -2.71
N ALA A 637 -30.26 19.14 -2.00
CA ALA A 637 -30.40 18.85 -0.56
C ALA A 637 -31.11 17.49 -0.40
N ILE A 638 -30.69 16.73 0.61
CA ILE A 638 -31.35 15.47 0.97
C ILE A 638 -32.64 15.81 1.74
N ALA A 639 -33.78 15.46 1.15
CA ALA A 639 -35.09 15.65 1.78
C ALA A 639 -35.47 14.49 2.67
N ASP A 640 -35.17 13.24 2.22
CA ASP A 640 -35.42 12.02 3.00
C ASP A 640 -34.59 10.88 2.49
N ARG A 641 -34.50 9.78 3.28
CA ARG A 641 -33.76 8.59 2.92
C ARG A 641 -34.43 7.34 3.48
N THR A 642 -34.73 6.41 2.59
CA THR A 642 -35.28 5.09 2.94
C THR A 642 -34.21 4.03 2.76
N VAL A 643 -34.02 3.17 3.76
CA VAL A 643 -33.11 2.02 3.73
C VAL A 643 -33.92 0.75 3.71
N PHE A 644 -33.69 -0.10 2.71
CA PHE A 644 -34.41 -1.34 2.51
C PHE A 644 -33.45 -2.54 2.46
N PRO A 645 -33.71 -3.65 3.19
CA PRO A 645 -32.86 -4.83 3.15
C PRO A 645 -32.98 -5.51 1.79
N ALA A 646 -31.86 -5.88 1.19
CA ALA A 646 -31.81 -6.66 -0.04
C ALA A 646 -31.53 -8.13 0.26
N ARG A 647 -32.02 -9.03 -0.59
CA ARG A 647 -31.81 -10.49 -0.47
C ARG A 647 -30.37 -10.88 -0.78
N GLN A 648 -29.68 -10.07 -1.58
CA GLN A 648 -28.33 -10.31 -2.10
C GLN A 648 -27.43 -9.11 -1.80
N LEU A 649 -26.15 -9.27 -2.02
CA LEU A 649 -25.27 -8.11 -2.11
C LEU A 649 -25.67 -7.27 -3.31
N VAL A 650 -25.76 -5.98 -3.13
CA VAL A 650 -26.22 -5.05 -4.17
C VAL A 650 -25.08 -4.13 -4.60
N SER A 651 -24.97 -3.92 -5.90
CA SER A 651 -24.08 -2.95 -6.51
C SER A 651 -24.86 -2.03 -7.44
N GLY A 652 -24.22 -0.99 -7.94
CA GLY A 652 -24.84 -0.10 -8.90
C GLY A 652 -25.67 1.02 -8.26
N LYS A 653 -26.08 1.94 -9.14
CA LYS A 653 -26.79 3.17 -8.78
C LYS A 653 -27.65 3.59 -9.96
N GLN A 654 -28.88 3.99 -9.70
CA GLN A 654 -29.80 4.54 -10.68
C GLN A 654 -30.52 5.77 -10.12
N GLU A 655 -31.03 6.63 -10.98
CA GLU A 655 -31.75 7.85 -10.58
C GLU A 655 -33.01 8.07 -11.42
N LEU A 656 -34.00 8.69 -10.80
CA LEU A 656 -35.28 9.02 -11.38
C LEU A 656 -35.68 10.44 -10.94
N GLN A 657 -36.22 11.23 -11.87
CA GLN A 657 -36.81 12.53 -11.58
C GLN A 657 -38.33 12.42 -11.58
N VAL A 658 -38.99 13.04 -10.58
CA VAL A 658 -40.42 12.97 -10.37
C VAL A 658 -40.95 14.35 -10.01
N LEU A 659 -42.03 14.80 -10.69
CA LEU A 659 -42.79 15.97 -10.28
C LEU A 659 -43.79 15.55 -9.18
N VAL A 660 -43.67 16.15 -8.00
CA VAL A 660 -44.60 15.95 -6.89
C VAL A 660 -45.74 16.93 -7.02
N LYS A 661 -46.94 16.44 -7.24
CA LYS A 661 -48.13 17.30 -7.25
C LYS A 661 -48.48 17.84 -5.86
N SER A 662 -48.80 19.13 -5.80
CA SER A 662 -49.45 19.69 -4.64
C SER A 662 -50.90 19.24 -4.59
N ASP A 663 -51.36 18.74 -3.45
CA ASP A 663 -52.78 18.58 -3.27
C ASP A 663 -53.43 19.95 -3.43
N VAL A 664 -54.14 20.12 -4.57
CA VAL A 664 -55.08 21.23 -4.67
C VAL A 664 -56.07 20.99 -3.57
N LEU A 665 -56.02 21.82 -2.50
CA LEU A 665 -57.07 21.84 -1.49
C LEU A 665 -58.39 21.90 -2.24
N GLY A 666 -59.01 20.75 -2.41
CA GLY A 666 -60.36 20.65 -2.92
C GLY A 666 -61.28 21.38 -1.97
N LYS A 667 -61.98 22.29 -2.52
CA LYS A 667 -63.12 23.07 -2.08
C LYS A 667 -63.65 22.90 -0.68
#